data_81b4b42ae1d82d64d0ae2e33d6ed9adb
#
_entry.id   81b4b42ae1d82d64d0ae2e33d6ed9adb
#
_cell.length_a   1.000
_cell.length_b   1.000
_cell.length_c   1.000
_cell.angle_alpha   90.00
_cell.angle_beta   90.00
_cell.angle_gamma   90.00
#
_symmetry.space_group_name_H-M   'P 1'
#
loop_
_entity.id
_entity.type
_entity.pdbx_description
1 polymer ?
#
loop_
_entity_poly.entity_id
_entity_poly.type
_entity_poly.pdbx_seq_one_letter_code
_entity_poly.pdbx_strand_id
1 'polypeptide(L)'
;MLWCANLHRKRSEKFQKLSAQNEPPSARGGPFEWSSMDTDTPVEAAERAAGLVKRMTLEEKCAQLSSLWRGVEADAGDMAPHQSEQTGGTAGDDALAHGLGQLTRPFGSARVDPAAGAARLAALQDQIRSSSRFGIAAVAHDECLAGFMAYGATVFPTALAWGATFDPDLVAAIAGQIGATMRSVGIHQGLAPVLDVVADSRWGRTEETIGEDPYLTGVLGTAYVTGLQDAGVVATVKHFAGYSASHAARNFGPVYLGPRQFGETYLTPFEMAVRLGRAKSVMPSYAANDGVPSHANLRLVTGTLREEWGFEGTVVADYFAVNFLNSLHGVAADRSAAAALALNAGVDVELPGADCFGEPLRAAVADGAVEEKVLDRAVERVLAQKIELGLLDELPPAPETVDLDPPAARALAAEAARKSIVLLSNDGTLPLTEAPARVALLGPVADDRAAMLGCYSFPNHHMRYDPASGEPYPEVDTGVAIATLADRLAADLPGARIEHVAGGWVLDATDAEIAAAANAAAAADLAVVAVGDRSSLFGRGTSGEGCDAPDHALPGRQGELLEAVLDSGTPTVVVVISGRPYALGTAPERAAAVLQAFLPGEEGAGAISAILTGAAAPEGRLPVGVPARRDSPPATYLGPQLARRSEVSSVDPTARYPFGHGLTYTEFTWGEPELLSGPEVGPEGTIELAVDVRNTGEREGTEVVQLYLHDPVASTVRPVQRLIGFARVPLAPGAAARARFAVPVDLAAFIGLDGQWTVEAGALELRLGRSAADTAAALAVEVTGERRIEPGTRALATQVTVKGVVG
;
A
#
# COMPACT_ATOMS: atom_id res chain seq x y z
N MET A 1 4.65 49.34 -24.06
CA MET A 1 5.14 48.17 -24.82
C MET A 1 6.40 47.50 -24.22
N LEU A 2 6.99 47.97 -23.16
CA LEU A 2 8.17 47.35 -22.52
C LEU A 2 7.82 46.41 -21.33
N TRP A 3 6.56 46.36 -20.89
CA TRP A 3 6.13 45.56 -19.76
C TRP A 3 5.64 44.15 -20.19
N CYS A 4 5.09 44.00 -21.39
CA CYS A 4 4.66 42.69 -21.95
C CYS A 4 5.83 41.80 -22.43
N ALA A 5 6.97 42.38 -22.81
CA ALA A 5 8.14 41.65 -23.28
C ALA A 5 8.89 40.90 -22.14
N ASN A 6 8.79 41.42 -20.90
CA ASN A 6 9.45 40.83 -19.74
C ASN A 6 8.66 39.61 -19.14
N LEU A 7 7.34 39.57 -19.35
CA LEU A 7 6.52 38.43 -18.92
C LEU A 7 6.70 37.21 -19.85
N HIS A 8 6.86 37.44 -21.16
CA HIS A 8 7.13 36.35 -22.11
C HIS A 8 8.53 35.77 -21.95
N ARG A 9 9.51 36.56 -21.59
CA ARG A 9 10.89 36.08 -21.38
C ARG A 9 11.02 35.22 -20.10
N LYS A 10 10.36 35.64 -19.02
CA LYS A 10 10.31 34.83 -17.77
C LYS A 10 9.51 33.52 -17.91
N ARG A 11 8.46 33.49 -18.76
CA ARG A 11 7.73 32.23 -19.06
C ARG A 11 8.56 31.27 -19.94
N SER A 12 9.28 31.78 -20.92
CA SER A 12 10.18 31.02 -21.80
C SER A 12 11.35 30.40 -21.02
N GLU A 13 11.94 31.14 -20.09
CA GLU A 13 13.04 30.64 -19.25
C GLU A 13 12.56 29.62 -18.22
N LYS A 14 11.30 29.71 -17.74
CA LYS A 14 10.68 28.72 -16.85
C LYS A 14 10.30 27.44 -17.62
N PHE A 15 9.86 27.54 -18.88
CA PHE A 15 9.58 26.40 -19.75
C PHE A 15 10.86 25.69 -20.22
N GLN A 16 11.95 26.41 -20.49
CA GLN A 16 13.25 25.81 -20.81
C GLN A 16 13.92 25.17 -19.61
N LYS A 17 13.64 25.63 -18.36
CA LYS A 17 14.08 24.92 -17.15
C LYS A 17 13.27 23.66 -16.86
N LEU A 18 12.00 23.60 -17.26
CA LEU A 18 11.15 22.41 -17.14
C LEU A 18 11.49 21.34 -18.20
N SER A 19 11.97 21.73 -19.38
CA SER A 19 12.42 20.78 -20.41
C SER A 19 13.84 20.25 -20.21
N ALA A 20 14.64 20.86 -19.35
CA ALA A 20 15.97 20.39 -18.96
C ALA A 20 15.98 19.52 -17.70
N GLN A 21 14.81 19.19 -17.13
CA GLN A 21 14.64 18.32 -15.96
C GLN A 21 14.05 16.93 -16.29
N ASN A 22 13.97 16.58 -17.58
CA ASN A 22 13.59 15.22 -18.00
C ASN A 22 14.81 14.28 -18.09
N GLU A 23 15.67 14.28 -17.09
CA GLU A 23 16.50 13.14 -16.78
C GLU A 23 15.77 12.30 -15.71
N PRO A 24 15.75 10.96 -15.83
CA PRO A 24 15.07 10.10 -14.86
C PRO A 24 15.70 10.27 -13.47
N PRO A 25 14.91 10.12 -12.39
CA PRO A 25 15.33 10.38 -11.00
C PRO A 25 16.51 9.54 -10.47
N SER A 26 17.02 8.58 -11.24
CA SER A 26 18.12 7.69 -10.87
C SER A 26 19.50 8.32 -10.71
N ALA A 27 19.66 9.65 -10.96
CA ALA A 27 20.96 10.34 -10.86
C ALA A 27 21.16 11.17 -9.56
N ARG A 28 20.21 11.18 -8.62
CA ARG A 28 20.40 11.84 -7.33
C ARG A 28 20.59 10.78 -6.23
N GLY A 29 21.80 10.25 -6.13
CA GLY A 29 22.21 9.34 -5.06
C GLY A 29 22.44 10.08 -3.73
N GLY A 30 21.36 10.43 -3.03
CA GLY A 30 21.37 10.86 -1.64
C GLY A 30 20.22 10.20 -0.92
N PRO A 31 20.33 9.90 0.40
CA PRO A 31 19.25 9.30 1.15
C PRO A 31 18.02 10.23 1.13
N PHE A 32 16.81 9.63 1.15
CA PHE A 32 15.55 10.35 1.22
C PHE A 32 15.57 11.35 2.39
N GLU A 33 15.66 12.65 2.05
CA GLU A 33 15.65 13.72 3.05
C GLU A 33 14.24 14.32 3.13
N TRP A 34 13.71 14.40 4.34
CA TRP A 34 12.45 15.08 4.64
C TRP A 34 12.62 16.58 4.39
N SER A 35 12.29 17.06 3.19
CA SER A 35 12.50 18.47 2.81
C SER A 35 11.37 19.35 3.34
N SER A 36 11.74 20.49 3.92
CA SER A 36 10.83 21.60 4.20
C SER A 36 10.56 22.36 2.90
N MET A 37 9.37 22.19 2.30
CA MET A 37 8.96 23.01 1.14
C MET A 37 8.35 24.33 1.58
N ASP A 38 8.52 25.38 0.75
CA ASP A 38 8.00 26.73 0.93
C ASP A 38 6.47 26.79 1.07
N THR A 39 6.00 27.57 2.05
CA THR A 39 4.62 27.56 2.58
C THR A 39 3.71 28.68 2.02
N ASP A 40 4.09 29.44 0.99
CA ASP A 40 3.35 30.65 0.60
C ASP A 40 2.12 30.42 -0.31
N THR A 41 2.02 29.29 -1.01
CA THR A 41 0.92 28.98 -1.95
C THR A 41 -0.41 28.59 -1.30
N PRO A 42 -0.47 27.91 -0.13
CA PRO A 42 -1.72 27.48 0.51
C PRO A 42 -2.58 28.63 1.02
N VAL A 43 -1.99 29.72 1.50
CA VAL A 43 -2.74 30.86 2.10
C VAL A 43 -3.54 31.60 1.01
N GLU A 44 -2.96 31.86 -0.16
CA GLU A 44 -3.67 32.51 -1.27
C GLU A 44 -4.83 31.64 -1.78
N ALA A 45 -4.65 30.31 -1.82
CA ALA A 45 -5.71 29.38 -2.24
C ALA A 45 -6.88 29.40 -1.26
N ALA A 46 -6.61 29.38 0.05
CA ALA A 46 -7.63 29.44 1.09
C ALA A 46 -8.41 30.78 1.06
N GLU A 47 -7.73 31.93 0.92
CA GLU A 47 -8.38 33.25 0.84
C GLU A 47 -9.28 33.34 -0.41
N ARG A 48 -8.81 32.84 -1.57
CA ARG A 48 -9.57 32.80 -2.82
C ARG A 48 -10.79 31.88 -2.69
N ALA A 49 -10.65 30.71 -2.05
CA ALA A 49 -11.74 29.77 -1.78
C ALA A 49 -12.83 30.42 -0.89
N ALA A 50 -12.45 31.03 0.22
CA ALA A 50 -13.38 31.72 1.12
C ALA A 50 -14.13 32.87 0.42
N GLY A 51 -13.46 33.57 -0.53
CA GLY A 51 -14.10 34.60 -1.35
C GLY A 51 -15.14 34.02 -2.34
N LEU A 52 -14.94 32.81 -2.84
CA LEU A 52 -15.89 32.12 -3.71
C LEU A 52 -17.10 31.59 -2.92
N VAL A 53 -16.88 30.93 -1.77
CA VAL A 53 -17.92 30.36 -0.91
C VAL A 53 -18.98 31.41 -0.52
N LYS A 54 -18.58 32.63 -0.19
CA LYS A 54 -19.49 33.76 0.14
C LYS A 54 -20.44 34.15 -1.01
N ARG A 55 -20.13 33.74 -2.24
CA ARG A 55 -20.90 34.06 -3.44
C ARG A 55 -21.73 32.87 -3.94
N MET A 56 -21.52 31.68 -3.40
CA MET A 56 -22.20 30.46 -3.79
C MET A 56 -23.58 30.35 -3.13
N THR A 57 -24.54 29.81 -3.89
CA THR A 57 -25.83 29.37 -3.35
C THR A 57 -25.65 28.04 -2.62
N LEU A 58 -26.69 27.63 -1.86
CA LEU A 58 -26.67 26.32 -1.17
C LEU A 58 -26.49 25.15 -2.14
N GLU A 59 -27.14 25.21 -3.30
CA GLU A 59 -27.03 24.18 -4.35
C GLU A 59 -25.60 24.10 -4.90
N GLU A 60 -24.98 25.25 -5.15
CA GLU A 60 -23.60 25.31 -5.65
C GLU A 60 -22.61 24.81 -4.61
N LYS A 61 -22.82 25.11 -3.33
CA LYS A 61 -22.00 24.59 -2.21
C LYS A 61 -22.09 23.06 -2.14
N CYS A 62 -23.31 22.49 -2.12
CA CYS A 62 -23.52 21.05 -2.07
C CYS A 62 -22.96 20.34 -3.33
N ALA A 63 -23.07 20.95 -4.50
CA ALA A 63 -22.50 20.41 -5.75
C ALA A 63 -20.96 20.28 -5.67
N GLN A 64 -20.25 21.17 -4.97
CA GLN A 64 -18.80 21.06 -4.78
C GLN A 64 -18.41 19.90 -3.85
N LEU A 65 -19.31 19.39 -3.02
CA LEU A 65 -19.06 18.29 -2.09
C LEU A 65 -19.56 16.93 -2.63
N SER A 66 -20.12 16.92 -3.84
CA SER A 66 -20.70 15.75 -4.51
C SER A 66 -19.81 15.24 -5.62
N SER A 67 -20.02 13.99 -6.02
CA SER A 67 -19.31 13.39 -7.14
C SER A 67 -20.28 12.80 -8.18
N LEU A 68 -19.72 12.42 -9.33
CA LEU A 68 -20.45 11.82 -10.44
C LEU A 68 -19.69 10.63 -10.98
N TRP A 69 -20.32 9.45 -10.98
CA TRP A 69 -19.79 8.24 -11.57
C TRP A 69 -20.47 7.94 -12.91
N ARG A 70 -19.70 8.05 -14.00
CA ARG A 70 -20.18 7.75 -15.36
C ARG A 70 -19.35 6.66 -16.01
N GLY A 71 -19.95 5.96 -16.98
CA GLY A 71 -19.25 4.96 -17.79
C GLY A 71 -19.15 3.58 -17.15
N VAL A 72 -19.88 3.33 -16.07
CA VAL A 72 -20.04 1.98 -15.53
C VAL A 72 -20.93 1.20 -16.50
N GLU A 73 -20.40 0.13 -17.09
CA GLU A 73 -21.17 -0.77 -17.94
C GLU A 73 -22.22 -1.50 -17.12
N ALA A 74 -23.47 -1.60 -17.62
CA ALA A 74 -24.57 -2.23 -16.89
C ALA A 74 -24.27 -3.68 -16.49
N ASP A 75 -23.40 -4.35 -17.26
CA ASP A 75 -22.99 -5.73 -17.03
C ASP A 75 -21.67 -5.86 -16.27
N ALA A 76 -21.09 -4.75 -15.76
CA ALA A 76 -19.76 -4.77 -15.18
C ALA A 76 -19.64 -5.56 -13.87
N GLY A 77 -20.75 -5.93 -13.24
CA GLY A 77 -20.75 -6.42 -11.86
C GLY A 77 -20.33 -5.32 -10.88
N ASP A 78 -20.39 -5.59 -9.60
CA ASP A 78 -19.98 -4.61 -8.60
C ASP A 78 -18.45 -4.38 -8.62
N MET A 79 -18.03 -3.12 -8.77
CA MET A 79 -16.67 -2.61 -8.69
C MET A 79 -16.44 -1.82 -7.40
N ALA A 80 -17.49 -1.58 -6.63
CA ALA A 80 -17.47 -1.01 -5.31
C ALA A 80 -18.46 -1.80 -4.42
N PRO A 81 -18.23 -1.84 -3.10
CA PRO A 81 -19.06 -2.64 -2.20
C PRO A 81 -20.55 -2.25 -2.29
N HIS A 82 -21.43 -3.25 -2.42
CA HIS A 82 -22.89 -3.06 -2.50
C HIS A 82 -23.35 -2.09 -3.61
N GLN A 83 -22.58 -1.92 -4.68
CA GLN A 83 -22.86 -0.98 -5.76
C GLN A 83 -24.24 -1.24 -6.40
N SER A 84 -24.58 -2.49 -6.70
CA SER A 84 -25.87 -2.88 -7.30
C SER A 84 -27.08 -2.56 -6.42
N GLU A 85 -26.89 -2.45 -5.11
CA GLU A 85 -27.93 -2.10 -4.14
C GLU A 85 -28.12 -0.57 -4.01
N GLN A 86 -27.10 0.22 -4.41
CA GLN A 86 -27.06 1.67 -4.20
C GLN A 86 -27.42 2.48 -5.45
N THR A 87 -27.26 1.94 -6.65
CA THR A 87 -27.48 2.68 -7.89
C THR A 87 -28.95 2.91 -8.19
N GLY A 88 -29.52 3.89 -7.52
CA GLY A 88 -30.86 4.44 -7.77
C GLY A 88 -30.93 5.46 -8.89
N GLY A 89 -30.10 5.36 -9.94
CA GLY A 89 -30.21 6.21 -11.12
C GLY A 89 -28.90 6.82 -11.62
N THR A 90 -28.69 6.71 -12.93
CA THR A 90 -27.73 7.54 -13.64
C THR A 90 -28.15 9.00 -13.47
N ALA A 91 -27.31 9.79 -12.79
CA ALA A 91 -27.53 11.23 -12.69
C ALA A 91 -27.62 11.83 -14.10
N GLY A 92 -28.76 12.45 -14.43
CA GLY A 92 -28.97 13.12 -15.69
C GLY A 92 -28.07 14.35 -15.85
N ASP A 93 -28.15 15.02 -17.01
CA ASP A 93 -27.38 16.26 -17.26
C ASP A 93 -27.68 17.38 -16.25
N ASP A 94 -28.87 17.34 -15.61
CA ASP A 94 -29.20 18.26 -14.51
C ASP A 94 -28.26 18.18 -13.29
N ALA A 95 -27.52 17.06 -13.10
CA ALA A 95 -26.55 16.93 -12.02
C ALA A 95 -25.38 17.91 -12.11
N LEU A 96 -25.14 18.50 -13.28
CA LEU A 96 -24.06 19.47 -13.51
C LEU A 96 -24.50 20.94 -13.40
N ALA A 97 -25.81 21.22 -13.26
CA ALA A 97 -26.37 22.58 -13.32
C ALA A 97 -25.75 23.57 -12.29
N HIS A 98 -25.24 23.05 -11.19
CA HIS A 98 -24.60 23.84 -10.11
C HIS A 98 -23.09 23.63 -9.99
N GLY A 99 -22.46 22.97 -10.98
CA GLY A 99 -21.09 22.53 -10.93
C GLY A 99 -20.94 21.12 -10.34
N LEU A 100 -19.70 20.71 -10.06
CA LEU A 100 -19.42 19.36 -9.56
C LEU A 100 -18.14 19.36 -8.71
N GLY A 101 -18.13 18.61 -7.61
CA GLY A 101 -16.96 18.36 -6.78
C GLY A 101 -15.96 17.46 -7.46
N GLN A 102 -16.33 16.19 -7.72
CA GLN A 102 -15.43 15.18 -8.26
C GLN A 102 -16.05 14.35 -9.41
N LEU A 103 -15.16 13.82 -10.26
CA LEU A 103 -15.46 12.79 -11.26
C LEU A 103 -14.85 11.46 -10.81
N THR A 104 -15.70 10.44 -10.71
CA THR A 104 -15.31 9.11 -10.21
C THR A 104 -14.82 8.22 -11.33
N ARG A 105 -13.57 7.75 -11.22
CA ARG A 105 -12.93 6.67 -11.98
C ARG A 105 -13.13 6.74 -13.50
N PRO A 106 -12.73 7.84 -14.17
CA PRO A 106 -12.93 8.01 -15.63
C PRO A 106 -12.25 6.92 -16.48
N PHE A 107 -11.20 6.30 -15.97
CA PHE A 107 -10.44 5.24 -16.64
C PHE A 107 -10.63 3.87 -16.00
N GLY A 108 -10.86 3.82 -14.68
CA GLY A 108 -11.00 2.58 -13.92
C GLY A 108 -12.38 1.94 -13.97
N SER A 109 -13.38 2.55 -14.64
CA SER A 109 -14.75 2.04 -14.68
C SER A 109 -15.04 1.12 -15.87
N ALA A 110 -14.28 1.22 -16.95
CA ALA A 110 -14.45 0.42 -18.18
C ALA A 110 -13.16 0.42 -19.00
N ARG A 111 -13.07 -0.52 -19.93
CA ARG A 111 -11.99 -0.53 -20.92
C ARG A 111 -12.08 0.68 -21.84
N VAL A 112 -11.05 1.52 -21.81
CA VAL A 112 -10.97 2.78 -22.54
C VAL A 112 -9.64 2.87 -23.24
N ASP A 113 -9.65 3.24 -24.54
CA ASP A 113 -8.42 3.71 -25.19
C ASP A 113 -7.91 4.97 -24.47
N PRO A 114 -6.63 5.05 -24.09
CA PRO A 114 -6.12 6.13 -23.24
C PRO A 114 -6.30 7.53 -23.83
N ALA A 115 -6.03 7.74 -25.13
CA ALA A 115 -6.18 9.04 -25.78
C ALA A 115 -7.65 9.42 -25.93
N ALA A 116 -8.51 8.48 -26.31
CA ALA A 116 -9.96 8.69 -26.37
C ALA A 116 -10.56 8.98 -24.98
N GLY A 117 -10.05 8.31 -23.93
CA GLY A 117 -10.42 8.56 -22.54
C GLY A 117 -10.07 9.97 -22.09
N ALA A 118 -8.83 10.41 -22.36
CA ALA A 118 -8.39 11.76 -22.07
C ALA A 118 -9.23 12.83 -22.79
N ALA A 119 -9.54 12.61 -24.06
CA ALA A 119 -10.40 13.51 -24.84
C ALA A 119 -11.83 13.57 -24.26
N ARG A 120 -12.40 12.42 -23.84
CA ARG A 120 -13.73 12.40 -23.19
C ARG A 120 -13.72 13.09 -21.84
N LEU A 121 -12.66 12.90 -21.03
CA LEU A 121 -12.52 13.58 -19.75
C LEU A 121 -12.42 15.10 -19.95
N ALA A 122 -11.62 15.56 -20.91
CA ALA A 122 -11.53 16.98 -21.24
C ALA A 122 -12.88 17.59 -21.67
N ALA A 123 -13.61 16.90 -22.54
CA ALA A 123 -14.95 17.33 -22.97
C ALA A 123 -15.95 17.38 -21.80
N LEU A 124 -15.90 16.42 -20.87
CA LEU A 124 -16.74 16.43 -19.68
C LEU A 124 -16.36 17.56 -18.72
N GLN A 125 -15.08 17.87 -18.55
CA GLN A 125 -14.61 19.02 -17.78
C GLN A 125 -15.11 20.34 -18.39
N ASP A 126 -15.09 20.49 -19.72
CA ASP A 126 -15.64 21.66 -20.40
C ASP A 126 -17.18 21.76 -20.21
N GLN A 127 -17.90 20.65 -20.23
CA GLN A 127 -19.32 20.60 -19.93
C GLN A 127 -19.59 21.06 -18.48
N ILE A 128 -18.85 20.56 -17.49
CA ILE A 128 -18.96 20.96 -16.08
C ILE A 128 -18.72 22.46 -15.92
N ARG A 129 -17.66 22.98 -16.52
CA ARG A 129 -17.29 24.40 -16.46
C ARG A 129 -18.36 25.29 -17.07
N SER A 130 -18.87 24.91 -18.25
CA SER A 130 -19.88 25.69 -18.97
C SER A 130 -21.28 25.61 -18.34
N SER A 131 -21.56 24.56 -17.56
CA SER A 131 -22.86 24.37 -16.88
C SER A 131 -22.98 25.16 -15.57
N SER A 132 -21.89 25.68 -15.03
CA SER A 132 -21.88 26.47 -13.79
C SER A 132 -21.42 27.90 -14.00
N ARG A 133 -21.97 28.84 -13.22
CA ARG A 133 -21.60 30.27 -13.31
C ARG A 133 -20.20 30.60 -12.83
N PHE A 134 -19.53 29.70 -12.13
CA PHE A 134 -18.15 29.90 -11.66
C PHE A 134 -17.10 29.30 -12.59
N GLY A 135 -17.48 28.44 -13.52
CA GLY A 135 -16.56 27.83 -14.48
C GLY A 135 -15.49 26.95 -13.85
N ILE A 136 -15.78 26.31 -12.70
CA ILE A 136 -14.85 25.47 -11.94
C ILE A 136 -14.93 24.03 -12.45
N ALA A 137 -13.77 23.44 -12.78
CA ALA A 137 -13.67 22.03 -13.15
C ALA A 137 -13.77 21.10 -11.93
N ALA A 138 -14.08 19.82 -12.18
CA ALA A 138 -14.12 18.80 -11.13
C ALA A 138 -12.75 18.16 -10.89
N VAL A 139 -12.50 17.67 -9.68
CA VAL A 139 -11.37 16.79 -9.41
C VAL A 139 -11.68 15.42 -10.03
N ALA A 140 -10.89 14.97 -10.99
CA ALA A 140 -11.00 13.60 -11.50
C ALA A 140 -10.11 12.70 -10.62
N HIS A 141 -10.70 11.65 -10.02
CA HIS A 141 -9.97 10.67 -9.23
C HIS A 141 -10.06 9.28 -9.82
N ASP A 142 -9.02 8.48 -9.57
CA ASP A 142 -9.00 7.06 -9.95
C ASP A 142 -8.17 6.25 -8.94
N GLU A 143 -8.21 4.92 -9.05
CA GLU A 143 -7.43 4.02 -8.19
C GLU A 143 -5.99 3.90 -8.69
N CYS A 144 -5.04 3.74 -7.74
CA CYS A 144 -3.62 3.65 -8.09
C CYS A 144 -2.78 2.83 -7.09
N LEU A 145 -3.37 1.75 -6.53
CA LEU A 145 -2.73 0.94 -5.49
C LEU A 145 -1.55 0.11 -6.00
N ALA A 146 -1.63 -0.39 -7.23
CA ALA A 146 -0.57 -1.20 -7.86
C ALA A 146 -0.28 -0.70 -9.28
N GLY A 147 -0.25 0.60 -9.47
CA GLY A 147 -0.23 1.29 -10.76
C GLY A 147 -1.52 2.04 -11.00
N PHE A 148 -1.57 2.87 -12.02
CA PHE A 148 -2.80 3.49 -12.46
C PHE A 148 -3.79 2.43 -12.92
N MET A 149 -4.93 2.30 -12.25
CA MET A 149 -5.92 1.25 -12.55
C MET A 149 -6.71 1.59 -13.81
N ALA A 150 -6.03 1.58 -14.94
CA ALA A 150 -6.58 1.80 -16.26
C ALA A 150 -6.14 0.68 -17.21
N TYR A 151 -6.96 0.38 -18.22
CA TYR A 151 -6.63 -0.61 -19.22
C TYR A 151 -5.35 -0.21 -19.99
N GLY A 152 -4.37 -1.12 -20.03
CA GLY A 152 -3.10 -0.90 -20.71
C GLY A 152 -2.08 -0.06 -19.93
N ALA A 153 -2.32 0.20 -18.64
CA ALA A 153 -1.35 0.85 -17.79
C ALA A 153 -0.42 -0.18 -17.12
N THR A 154 0.82 0.26 -16.82
CA THR A 154 1.83 -0.53 -16.09
C THR A 154 1.26 -1.07 -14.78
N VAL A 155 1.40 -2.36 -14.55
CA VAL A 155 1.00 -3.01 -13.30
C VAL A 155 2.22 -3.33 -12.45
N PHE A 156 2.44 -2.52 -11.42
CA PHE A 156 3.50 -2.71 -10.44
C PHE A 156 3.16 -3.87 -9.48
N PRO A 157 4.15 -4.39 -8.73
CA PRO A 157 3.88 -5.25 -7.58
C PRO A 157 2.87 -4.61 -6.61
N THR A 158 2.14 -5.42 -5.84
CA THR A 158 1.23 -4.91 -4.81
C THR A 158 1.96 -4.26 -3.64
N ALA A 159 1.24 -3.52 -2.81
CA ALA A 159 1.82 -2.81 -1.66
C ALA A 159 2.52 -3.75 -0.66
N LEU A 160 2.02 -4.98 -0.48
CA LEU A 160 2.68 -5.99 0.35
C LEU A 160 4.06 -6.39 -0.22
N ALA A 161 4.19 -6.45 -1.53
CA ALA A 161 5.48 -6.65 -2.17
C ALA A 161 6.39 -5.41 -2.02
N TRP A 162 5.85 -4.18 -2.04
CA TRP A 162 6.66 -2.98 -1.71
C TRP A 162 7.18 -3.05 -0.28
N GLY A 163 6.34 -3.49 0.67
CA GLY A 163 6.76 -3.72 2.06
C GLY A 163 7.98 -4.62 2.15
N ALA A 164 8.04 -5.67 1.33
CA ALA A 164 9.17 -6.60 1.28
C ALA A 164 10.47 -5.96 0.78
N THR A 165 10.41 -4.83 0.07
CA THR A 165 11.63 -4.16 -0.42
C THR A 165 12.40 -3.43 0.67
N PHE A 166 11.74 -2.94 1.73
CA PHE A 166 12.34 -2.02 2.71
C PHE A 166 13.04 -0.82 2.03
N ASP A 167 12.48 -0.31 0.93
CA ASP A 167 13.11 0.67 0.04
C ASP A 167 12.18 1.88 -0.21
N PRO A 168 12.24 2.92 0.64
CA PRO A 168 11.39 4.09 0.49
C PRO A 168 11.69 4.89 -0.79
N ASP A 169 12.96 4.91 -1.25
CA ASP A 169 13.34 5.63 -2.47
C ASP A 169 12.69 4.98 -3.70
N LEU A 170 12.68 3.65 -3.76
CA LEU A 170 12.01 2.90 -4.82
C LEU A 170 10.50 3.15 -4.81
N VAL A 171 9.87 3.12 -3.62
CA VAL A 171 8.42 3.36 -3.49
C VAL A 171 8.07 4.79 -3.92
N ALA A 172 8.88 5.79 -3.57
CA ALA A 172 8.70 7.16 -4.04
C ALA A 172 8.83 7.28 -5.57
N ALA A 173 9.81 6.58 -6.17
CA ALA A 173 9.99 6.56 -7.62
C ALA A 173 8.80 5.91 -8.35
N ILE A 174 8.30 4.77 -7.83
CA ILE A 174 7.10 4.10 -8.35
C ILE A 174 5.89 5.06 -8.29
N ALA A 175 5.64 5.67 -7.13
CA ALA A 175 4.52 6.60 -6.96
C ALA A 175 4.64 7.83 -7.85
N GLY A 176 5.85 8.35 -8.06
CA GLY A 176 6.13 9.43 -9.01
C GLY A 176 5.80 9.05 -10.45
N GLN A 177 6.16 7.82 -10.87
CA GLN A 177 5.82 7.32 -12.20
C GLN A 177 4.30 7.11 -12.37
N ILE A 178 3.63 6.54 -11.36
CA ILE A 178 2.17 6.40 -11.32
C ILE A 178 1.50 7.76 -11.46
N GLY A 179 1.93 8.74 -10.66
CA GLY A 179 1.41 10.10 -10.70
C GLY A 179 1.60 10.77 -12.06
N ALA A 180 2.78 10.64 -12.68
CA ALA A 180 3.05 11.16 -14.01
C ALA A 180 2.12 10.54 -15.07
N THR A 181 1.90 9.22 -15.00
CA THR A 181 0.96 8.51 -15.89
C THR A 181 -0.47 9.01 -15.69
N MET A 182 -0.97 9.10 -14.46
CA MET A 182 -2.30 9.62 -14.14
C MET A 182 -2.46 11.07 -14.60
N ARG A 183 -1.47 11.92 -14.32
CA ARG A 183 -1.50 13.35 -14.70
C ARG A 183 -1.54 13.52 -16.22
N SER A 184 -0.87 12.66 -16.99
CA SER A 184 -0.82 12.73 -18.46
C SER A 184 -2.18 12.63 -19.14
N VAL A 185 -3.16 12.00 -18.48
CA VAL A 185 -4.54 11.81 -18.98
C VAL A 185 -5.57 12.68 -18.25
N GLY A 186 -5.14 13.59 -17.37
CA GLY A 186 -6.01 14.55 -16.69
C GLY A 186 -6.60 14.06 -15.37
N ILE A 187 -6.02 13.04 -14.72
CA ILE A 187 -6.37 12.62 -13.37
C ILE A 187 -5.63 13.51 -12.37
N HIS A 188 -6.34 13.93 -11.31
CA HIS A 188 -5.88 14.90 -10.32
C HIS A 188 -5.66 14.31 -8.95
N GLN A 189 -6.33 13.18 -8.62
CA GLN A 189 -6.29 12.53 -7.31
C GLN A 189 -6.24 11.02 -7.47
N GLY A 190 -5.36 10.37 -6.72
CA GLY A 190 -5.24 8.92 -6.61
C GLY A 190 -5.74 8.43 -5.26
N LEU A 191 -6.52 7.34 -5.25
CA LEU A 191 -7.06 6.75 -4.02
C LEU A 191 -6.06 5.75 -3.42
N ALA A 192 -4.87 6.22 -3.09
CA ALA A 192 -3.76 5.47 -2.49
C ALA A 192 -2.83 6.42 -1.72
N PRO A 193 -1.96 5.91 -0.81
CA PRO A 193 -1.72 4.52 -0.44
C PRO A 193 -2.66 3.97 0.63
N VAL A 194 -2.71 2.64 0.76
CA VAL A 194 -3.33 1.96 1.90
C VAL A 194 -2.34 1.92 3.06
N LEU A 195 -2.73 2.48 4.20
CA LEU A 195 -1.91 2.56 5.41
C LEU A 195 -2.43 1.66 6.55
N ASP A 196 -3.34 0.75 6.23
CA ASP A 196 -3.79 -0.27 7.16
C ASP A 196 -2.63 -1.19 7.56
N VAL A 197 -2.49 -1.48 8.86
CA VAL A 197 -1.46 -2.36 9.42
C VAL A 197 -2.06 -3.75 9.62
N VAL A 198 -1.49 -4.79 9.03
CA VAL A 198 -2.03 -6.16 9.11
C VAL A 198 -2.10 -6.63 10.56
N ALA A 199 -3.31 -6.96 11.01
CA ALA A 199 -3.55 -7.59 12.31
C ALA A 199 -3.75 -9.10 12.18
N ASP A 200 -4.37 -9.52 11.09
CA ASP A 200 -4.69 -10.90 10.75
C ASP A 200 -4.62 -11.06 9.23
N SER A 201 -3.66 -11.82 8.74
CA SER A 201 -3.41 -11.99 7.31
C SER A 201 -4.50 -12.78 6.56
N ARG A 202 -5.51 -13.31 7.25
CA ARG A 202 -6.70 -13.90 6.62
C ARG A 202 -7.61 -12.85 5.97
N TRP A 203 -7.49 -11.59 6.37
CA TRP A 203 -8.20 -10.47 5.74
C TRP A 203 -7.87 -10.38 4.25
N GLY A 204 -8.91 -10.30 3.40
CA GLY A 204 -8.74 -10.33 1.95
C GLY A 204 -7.87 -9.20 1.40
N ARG A 205 -7.94 -8.01 2.02
CA ARG A 205 -7.19 -6.81 1.62
C ARG A 205 -5.74 -6.77 2.14
N THR A 206 -5.22 -7.88 2.68
CA THR A 206 -3.82 -7.98 3.11
C THR A 206 -2.85 -7.60 1.99
N GLU A 207 -3.11 -7.97 0.74
CA GLU A 207 -2.27 -7.63 -0.43
C GLU A 207 -2.14 -6.12 -0.71
N GLU A 208 -3.14 -5.32 -0.27
CA GLU A 208 -3.16 -3.87 -0.43
C GLU A 208 -2.34 -3.14 0.63
N THR A 209 -2.00 -3.83 1.73
CA THR A 209 -1.24 -3.28 2.87
C THR A 209 0.26 -3.39 2.63
N ILE A 210 1.03 -2.53 3.31
CA ILE A 210 2.51 -2.58 3.28
C ILE A 210 3.04 -3.68 4.20
N GLY A 211 2.32 -4.03 5.29
CA GLY A 211 2.71 -5.09 6.20
C GLY A 211 2.10 -5.01 7.59
N GLU A 212 2.67 -5.78 8.54
CA GLU A 212 2.21 -5.85 9.93
C GLU A 212 2.89 -4.85 10.86
N ASP A 213 3.85 -4.07 10.37
CA ASP A 213 4.60 -3.12 11.19
C ASP A 213 4.18 -1.67 10.90
N PRO A 214 3.79 -0.88 11.93
CA PRO A 214 3.34 0.49 11.75
C PRO A 214 4.44 1.45 11.32
N TYR A 215 5.72 1.21 11.69
CA TYR A 215 6.83 2.06 11.30
C TYR A 215 7.19 1.84 9.82
N LEU A 216 7.31 0.59 9.39
CA LEU A 216 7.55 0.26 7.98
C LEU A 216 6.43 0.81 7.09
N THR A 217 5.16 0.58 7.50
CA THR A 217 3.98 1.10 6.79
C THR A 217 3.99 2.62 6.72
N GLY A 218 4.35 3.28 7.83
CA GLY A 218 4.45 4.74 7.88
C GLY A 218 5.55 5.31 6.98
N VAL A 219 6.75 4.72 6.99
CA VAL A 219 7.89 5.17 6.16
C VAL A 219 7.59 4.99 4.67
N LEU A 220 7.19 3.79 4.25
CA LEU A 220 6.94 3.52 2.83
C LEU A 220 5.68 4.22 2.32
N GLY A 221 4.62 4.29 3.15
CA GLY A 221 3.42 5.04 2.83
C GLY A 221 3.67 6.53 2.67
N THR A 222 4.51 7.12 3.53
CA THR A 222 4.94 8.51 3.39
C THR A 222 5.75 8.75 2.11
N ALA A 223 6.63 7.83 1.75
CA ALA A 223 7.40 7.89 0.51
C ALA A 223 6.47 7.84 -0.72
N TYR A 224 5.45 6.98 -0.70
CA TYR A 224 4.43 6.93 -1.75
C TYR A 224 3.67 8.26 -1.89
N VAL A 225 3.19 8.82 -0.76
CA VAL A 225 2.50 10.12 -0.74
C VAL A 225 3.36 11.21 -1.37
N THR A 226 4.62 11.29 -0.98
CA THR A 226 5.57 12.29 -1.50
C THR A 226 5.75 12.12 -3.01
N GLY A 227 6.05 10.91 -3.49
CA GLY A 227 6.28 10.64 -4.91
C GLY A 227 5.06 10.97 -5.78
N LEU A 228 3.86 10.58 -5.35
CA LEU A 228 2.61 10.84 -6.08
C LEU A 228 2.32 12.35 -6.15
N GLN A 229 2.48 13.06 -5.02
CA GLN A 229 2.21 14.50 -4.93
C GLN A 229 3.25 15.36 -5.66
N ASP A 230 4.51 14.94 -5.68
CA ASP A 230 5.57 15.61 -6.47
C ASP A 230 5.30 15.52 -7.99
N ALA A 231 4.59 14.46 -8.43
CA ALA A 231 4.10 14.33 -9.80
C ALA A 231 2.83 15.15 -10.09
N GLY A 232 2.27 15.87 -9.10
CA GLY A 232 1.11 16.73 -9.24
C GLY A 232 -0.24 16.02 -9.12
N VAL A 233 -0.28 14.83 -8.50
CA VAL A 233 -1.51 14.08 -8.20
C VAL A 233 -1.70 14.02 -6.68
N VAL A 234 -2.88 14.39 -6.19
CA VAL A 234 -3.22 14.32 -4.76
C VAL A 234 -3.26 12.88 -4.31
N ALA A 235 -2.48 12.53 -3.29
CA ALA A 235 -2.55 11.23 -2.63
C ALA A 235 -3.70 11.21 -1.61
N THR A 236 -4.45 10.09 -1.57
CA THR A 236 -5.53 9.87 -0.60
C THR A 236 -5.16 8.70 0.29
N VAL A 237 -4.72 9.00 1.51
CA VAL A 237 -4.34 7.93 2.46
C VAL A 237 -5.58 7.25 3.01
N LYS A 238 -5.57 5.91 2.99
CA LYS A 238 -6.73 5.09 3.36
C LYS A 238 -6.32 3.82 4.11
N HIS A 239 -7.19 3.16 4.87
CA HIS A 239 -8.54 3.60 5.27
C HIS A 239 -8.51 4.06 6.72
N PHE A 240 -8.73 5.31 6.96
CA PHE A 240 -8.59 5.98 8.26
C PHE A 240 -9.76 5.66 9.20
N ALA A 241 -9.56 4.82 10.27
CA ALA A 241 -8.42 3.99 10.57
C ALA A 241 -8.85 2.67 11.24
N GLY A 242 -7.88 1.74 11.30
CA GLY A 242 -8.06 0.48 12.03
C GLY A 242 -8.82 -0.62 11.27
N TYR A 243 -9.09 -0.45 9.99
CA TYR A 243 -9.92 -1.35 9.18
C TYR A 243 -9.38 -2.79 9.14
N SER A 244 -8.06 -2.96 9.02
CA SER A 244 -7.39 -4.26 9.02
C SER A 244 -7.50 -5.05 10.34
N ALA A 245 -7.89 -4.38 11.44
CA ALA A 245 -8.16 -5.03 12.73
C ALA A 245 -9.62 -5.46 12.89
N SER A 246 -10.35 -5.57 11.79
CA SER A 246 -11.73 -6.03 11.78
C SER A 246 -11.87 -7.43 12.41
N HIS A 247 -12.93 -7.59 13.19
CA HIS A 247 -13.17 -8.83 13.92
C HIS A 247 -13.22 -10.05 13.01
N ALA A 248 -12.46 -11.07 13.36
CA ALA A 248 -12.29 -12.32 12.59
C ALA A 248 -11.68 -12.12 11.18
N ALA A 249 -10.90 -11.09 10.97
CA ALA A 249 -10.31 -10.74 9.66
C ALA A 249 -11.35 -10.57 8.55
N ARG A 250 -12.55 -10.15 8.90
CA ARG A 250 -13.64 -10.10 7.95
C ARG A 250 -13.83 -8.71 7.38
N ASN A 251 -13.92 -8.61 6.06
CA ASN A 251 -14.23 -7.34 5.39
C ASN A 251 -15.53 -6.74 5.95
N PHE A 252 -15.59 -5.44 6.21
CA PHE A 252 -16.69 -4.75 6.91
C PHE A 252 -16.93 -5.19 8.37
N GLY A 253 -16.10 -6.06 8.94
CA GLY A 253 -16.21 -6.46 10.34
C GLY A 253 -16.04 -5.27 11.28
N PRO A 254 -16.67 -5.28 12.48
CA PRO A 254 -16.46 -4.24 13.49
C PRO A 254 -15.04 -4.31 14.07
N VAL A 255 -14.54 -3.17 14.55
CA VAL A 255 -13.21 -3.04 15.16
C VAL A 255 -13.36 -2.77 16.66
N TYR A 256 -12.70 -3.59 17.48
CA TYR A 256 -12.71 -3.51 18.94
C TYR A 256 -11.28 -3.32 19.46
N LEU A 257 -10.75 -2.13 19.35
CA LEU A 257 -9.40 -1.79 19.79
C LEU A 257 -9.44 -0.88 21.01
N GLY A 258 -8.56 -1.14 21.97
CA GLY A 258 -8.30 -0.18 23.02
C GLY A 258 -7.60 1.08 22.47
N PRO A 259 -7.76 2.27 23.12
CA PRO A 259 -7.23 3.53 22.60
C PRO A 259 -5.71 3.54 22.43
N ARG A 260 -4.96 2.77 23.25
CA ARG A 260 -3.50 2.66 23.12
C ARG A 260 -3.12 1.94 21.84
N GLN A 261 -3.62 0.74 21.63
CA GLN A 261 -3.33 -0.03 20.42
C GLN A 261 -3.79 0.70 19.17
N PHE A 262 -4.97 1.33 19.22
CA PHE A 262 -5.49 2.14 18.12
C PHE A 262 -4.53 3.30 17.76
N GLY A 263 -4.09 4.08 18.78
CA GLY A 263 -3.18 5.21 18.57
C GLY A 263 -1.76 4.79 18.18
N GLU A 264 -1.19 3.82 18.90
CA GLU A 264 0.21 3.45 18.72
C GLU A 264 0.47 2.60 17.45
N THR A 265 -0.49 1.77 17.03
CA THR A 265 -0.33 0.86 15.88
C THR A 265 -1.04 1.39 14.65
N TYR A 266 -2.35 1.67 14.74
CA TYR A 266 -3.16 1.92 13.54
C TYR A 266 -3.21 3.38 13.11
N LEU A 267 -3.00 4.33 14.03
CA LEU A 267 -2.94 5.76 13.68
C LEU A 267 -1.54 6.23 13.29
N THR A 268 -0.48 5.56 13.76
CA THR A 268 0.90 6.00 13.52
C THR A 268 1.26 6.15 12.03
N PRO A 269 0.93 5.22 11.10
CA PRO A 269 1.25 5.41 9.68
C PRO A 269 0.54 6.61 9.06
N PHE A 270 -0.71 6.88 9.47
CA PHE A 270 -1.46 8.05 9.01
C PHE A 270 -0.86 9.36 9.54
N GLU A 271 -0.45 9.41 10.82
CA GLU A 271 0.24 10.56 11.37
C GLU A 271 1.52 10.86 10.59
N MET A 272 2.30 9.82 10.25
CA MET A 272 3.50 9.97 9.42
C MET A 272 3.17 10.51 8.03
N ALA A 273 2.19 9.94 7.34
CA ALA A 273 1.79 10.37 6.01
C ALA A 273 1.24 11.82 5.99
N VAL A 274 0.48 12.21 7.03
CA VAL A 274 -0.06 13.57 7.15
C VAL A 274 1.04 14.57 7.50
N ARG A 275 1.87 14.29 8.51
CA ARG A 275 2.82 15.27 9.05
C ARG A 275 4.15 15.30 8.29
N LEU A 276 4.65 14.15 7.84
CA LEU A 276 5.90 14.05 7.09
C LEU A 276 5.66 14.08 5.58
N GLY A 277 4.67 13.28 5.10
CA GLY A 277 4.32 13.21 3.67
C GLY A 277 3.43 14.37 3.20
N ARG A 278 2.86 15.15 4.13
CA ARG A 278 1.90 16.24 3.81
C ARG A 278 0.77 15.77 2.90
N ALA A 279 0.19 14.61 3.23
CA ALA A 279 -0.95 14.06 2.49
C ALA A 279 -2.05 15.12 2.35
N LYS A 280 -2.58 15.27 1.13
CA LYS A 280 -3.59 16.29 0.80
C LYS A 280 -5.02 15.75 0.82
N SER A 281 -5.19 14.43 0.95
CA SER A 281 -6.50 13.80 1.08
C SER A 281 -6.44 12.59 2.02
N VAL A 282 -7.54 12.36 2.75
CA VAL A 282 -7.73 11.22 3.67
C VAL A 282 -9.09 10.59 3.40
N MET A 283 -9.16 9.26 3.41
CA MET A 283 -10.41 8.51 3.26
C MET A 283 -10.66 7.71 4.55
N PRO A 284 -11.75 7.99 5.30
CA PRO A 284 -12.15 7.18 6.45
C PRO A 284 -12.53 5.76 6.03
N SER A 285 -12.38 4.80 6.94
CA SER A 285 -12.69 3.39 6.70
C SER A 285 -14.19 3.10 6.79
N TYR A 286 -14.61 1.98 6.18
CA TYR A 286 -15.97 1.43 6.39
C TYR A 286 -16.20 0.96 7.82
N ALA A 287 -15.15 0.68 8.61
CA ALA A 287 -15.27 0.07 9.91
C ALA A 287 -15.96 0.97 10.95
N ALA A 288 -16.70 0.34 11.84
CA ALA A 288 -17.13 0.94 13.09
C ALA A 288 -16.10 0.62 14.19
N ASN A 289 -15.45 1.65 14.71
CA ASN A 289 -14.50 1.54 15.82
C ASN A 289 -15.25 1.69 17.15
N ASP A 290 -15.27 0.62 17.95
CA ASP A 290 -16.02 0.58 19.22
C ASP A 290 -17.48 1.06 19.07
N GLY A 291 -18.14 0.62 17.98
CA GLY A 291 -19.52 0.95 17.65
C GLY A 291 -19.74 2.29 16.96
N VAL A 292 -18.69 3.09 16.70
CA VAL A 292 -18.81 4.38 15.98
C VAL A 292 -18.24 4.24 14.57
N PRO A 293 -19.07 4.36 13.51
CA PRO A 293 -18.59 4.36 12.14
C PRO A 293 -17.56 5.46 11.90
N SER A 294 -16.46 5.16 11.19
CA SER A 294 -15.37 6.13 10.99
C SER A 294 -15.85 7.40 10.30
N HIS A 295 -16.81 7.31 9.36
CA HIS A 295 -17.42 8.46 8.67
C HIS A 295 -18.30 9.35 9.56
N ALA A 296 -18.71 8.88 10.73
CA ALA A 296 -19.48 9.66 11.72
C ALA A 296 -18.66 9.97 13.00
N ASN A 297 -17.36 9.66 13.00
CA ASN A 297 -16.50 9.78 14.18
C ASN A 297 -15.83 11.17 14.25
N LEU A 298 -16.51 12.12 14.86
CA LEU A 298 -16.03 13.50 15.06
C LEU A 298 -14.66 13.53 15.76
N ARG A 299 -14.45 12.67 16.79
CA ARG A 299 -13.17 12.63 17.51
C ARG A 299 -12.03 12.18 16.61
N LEU A 300 -12.27 11.22 15.72
CA LEU A 300 -11.27 10.71 14.79
C LEU A 300 -10.98 11.71 13.67
N VAL A 301 -12.04 12.14 12.94
CA VAL A 301 -11.89 12.93 11.72
C VAL A 301 -11.59 14.41 11.99
N THR A 302 -12.20 14.99 13.02
CA THR A 302 -11.91 16.39 13.40
C THR A 302 -10.88 16.45 14.50
N GLY A 303 -11.09 15.78 15.64
CA GLY A 303 -10.19 15.87 16.80
C GLY A 303 -8.78 15.42 16.46
N THR A 304 -8.60 14.15 16.13
CA THR A 304 -7.24 13.61 15.89
C THR A 304 -6.64 14.11 14.57
N LEU A 305 -7.36 13.97 13.45
CA LEU A 305 -6.78 14.28 12.14
C LEU A 305 -6.52 15.79 11.98
N ARG A 306 -7.49 16.65 12.32
CA ARG A 306 -7.40 18.08 12.05
C ARG A 306 -6.83 18.89 13.21
N GLU A 307 -7.36 18.69 14.43
CA GLU A 307 -6.98 19.51 15.58
C GLU A 307 -5.64 19.08 16.17
N GLU A 308 -5.37 17.75 16.28
CA GLU A 308 -4.10 17.25 16.83
C GLU A 308 -2.98 17.25 15.80
N TRP A 309 -3.24 16.79 14.54
CA TRP A 309 -2.19 16.65 13.52
C TRP A 309 -2.09 17.82 12.54
N GLY A 310 -3.05 18.76 12.58
CA GLY A 310 -3.04 19.95 11.72
C GLY A 310 -3.36 19.66 10.25
N PHE A 311 -4.17 18.63 9.95
CA PHE A 311 -4.54 18.31 8.58
C PHE A 311 -5.48 19.35 7.97
N GLU A 312 -5.07 19.98 6.88
CA GLU A 312 -5.81 21.03 6.16
C GLU A 312 -6.45 20.55 4.85
N GLY A 313 -6.09 19.35 4.39
CA GLY A 313 -6.59 18.78 3.14
C GLY A 313 -8.06 18.34 3.17
N THR A 314 -8.51 17.65 2.12
CA THR A 314 -9.87 17.14 1.98
C THR A 314 -10.03 15.75 2.60
N VAL A 315 -11.18 15.51 3.23
CA VAL A 315 -11.62 14.18 3.65
C VAL A 315 -12.68 13.70 2.66
N VAL A 316 -12.35 12.68 1.89
CA VAL A 316 -13.27 12.07 0.90
C VAL A 316 -13.86 10.78 1.47
N ALA A 317 -15.15 10.57 1.34
CA ALA A 317 -15.78 9.34 1.78
C ALA A 317 -15.27 8.13 0.97
N ASP A 318 -15.19 6.96 1.59
CA ASP A 318 -15.13 5.72 0.82
C ASP A 318 -16.47 5.49 0.09
N TYR A 319 -16.46 4.69 -0.97
CA TYR A 319 -17.58 4.57 -1.89
C TYR A 319 -18.87 4.12 -1.17
N PHE A 320 -19.93 4.94 -1.28
CA PHE A 320 -21.23 4.76 -0.62
C PHE A 320 -21.21 4.84 0.92
N ALA A 321 -20.06 5.07 1.55
CA ALA A 321 -19.92 4.99 3.01
C ALA A 321 -20.76 6.03 3.78
N VAL A 322 -21.06 7.18 3.19
CA VAL A 322 -22.00 8.13 3.81
C VAL A 322 -23.41 7.53 3.87
N ASN A 323 -23.88 6.92 2.77
CA ASN A 323 -25.18 6.24 2.75
C ASN A 323 -25.20 5.01 3.66
N PHE A 324 -24.06 4.32 3.85
CA PHE A 324 -23.96 3.17 4.77
C PHE A 324 -24.26 3.55 6.22
N LEU A 325 -24.12 4.82 6.62
CA LEU A 325 -24.54 5.27 7.96
C LEU A 325 -26.05 5.03 8.18
N ASN A 326 -26.86 5.16 7.12
CA ASN A 326 -28.28 4.82 7.15
C ASN A 326 -28.50 3.33 6.81
N SER A 327 -28.03 2.87 5.65
CA SER A 327 -28.45 1.58 5.07
C SER A 327 -27.85 0.34 5.74
N LEU A 328 -26.60 0.41 6.25
CA LEU A 328 -25.87 -0.73 6.81
C LEU A 328 -25.55 -0.56 8.29
N HIS A 329 -25.04 0.60 8.71
CA HIS A 329 -24.72 0.84 10.12
C HIS A 329 -25.94 1.12 10.99
N GLY A 330 -27.03 1.63 10.41
CA GLY A 330 -28.27 1.94 11.14
C GLY A 330 -28.12 3.05 12.20
N VAL A 331 -27.14 3.96 12.03
CA VAL A 331 -26.90 5.08 12.96
C VAL A 331 -27.57 6.39 12.51
N ALA A 332 -28.09 6.42 11.29
CA ALA A 332 -28.87 7.53 10.72
C ALA A 332 -30.26 7.05 10.32
N ALA A 333 -31.28 7.83 10.60
CA ALA A 333 -32.68 7.49 10.29
C ALA A 333 -32.98 7.50 8.78
N ASP A 334 -32.29 8.37 8.04
CA ASP A 334 -32.43 8.59 6.61
C ASP A 334 -31.14 9.18 6.02
N ARG A 335 -31.12 9.42 4.70
CA ARG A 335 -29.98 10.00 3.99
C ARG A 335 -29.64 11.43 4.44
N SER A 336 -30.64 12.22 4.87
CA SER A 336 -30.39 13.58 5.39
C SER A 336 -29.65 13.53 6.73
N ALA A 337 -30.05 12.64 7.64
CA ALA A 337 -29.36 12.39 8.87
C ALA A 337 -27.95 11.81 8.64
N ALA A 338 -27.76 10.94 7.66
CA ALA A 338 -26.46 10.40 7.28
C ALA A 338 -25.52 11.51 6.78
N ALA A 339 -26.01 12.38 5.90
CA ALA A 339 -25.29 13.55 5.42
C ALA A 339 -24.86 14.46 6.56
N ALA A 340 -25.77 14.76 7.50
CA ALA A 340 -25.50 15.60 8.65
C ALA A 340 -24.43 14.97 9.57
N LEU A 341 -24.49 13.67 9.86
CA LEU A 341 -23.49 12.97 10.67
C LEU A 341 -22.11 13.03 10.03
N ALA A 342 -22.02 12.72 8.74
CA ALA A 342 -20.74 12.69 8.03
C ALA A 342 -20.10 14.08 7.91
N LEU A 343 -20.85 15.09 7.48
CA LEU A 343 -20.34 16.45 7.32
C LEU A 343 -19.94 17.08 8.66
N ASN A 344 -20.76 16.89 9.72
CA ASN A 344 -20.43 17.36 11.06
C ASN A 344 -19.21 16.64 11.65
N ALA A 345 -18.96 15.38 11.29
CA ALA A 345 -17.75 14.68 11.69
C ALA A 345 -16.50 15.20 10.96
N GLY A 346 -16.64 15.86 9.81
CA GLY A 346 -15.55 16.48 9.05
C GLY A 346 -15.25 15.80 7.71
N VAL A 347 -16.14 14.93 7.19
CA VAL A 347 -16.08 14.42 5.80
C VAL A 347 -16.47 15.55 4.86
N ASP A 348 -15.62 15.85 3.87
CA ASP A 348 -15.83 17.01 2.99
C ASP A 348 -16.49 16.61 1.66
N VAL A 349 -16.24 15.41 1.14
CA VAL A 349 -16.76 14.98 -0.19
C VAL A 349 -17.37 13.60 -0.10
N GLU A 350 -18.56 13.43 -0.65
CA GLU A 350 -19.20 12.13 -0.85
C GLU A 350 -18.73 11.49 -2.15
N LEU A 351 -18.36 10.20 -2.10
CA LEU A 351 -18.05 9.35 -3.23
C LEU A 351 -18.97 8.11 -3.23
N PRO A 352 -19.26 7.52 -4.36
CA PRO A 352 -18.86 7.89 -5.73
C PRO A 352 -19.88 8.81 -6.43
N GLY A 353 -20.95 9.21 -5.75
CA GLY A 353 -22.08 9.97 -6.26
C GLY A 353 -22.53 11.13 -5.37
N ALA A 354 -23.82 11.35 -5.31
CA ALA A 354 -24.45 12.44 -4.55
C ALA A 354 -25.70 11.95 -3.79
N ASP A 355 -25.68 10.71 -3.29
CA ASP A 355 -26.83 10.08 -2.64
C ASP A 355 -27.26 10.79 -1.34
N CYS A 356 -26.27 11.33 -0.61
CA CYS A 356 -26.48 12.04 0.65
C CYS A 356 -26.10 13.52 0.56
N PHE A 357 -24.98 13.89 -0.12
CA PHE A 357 -24.51 15.28 -0.19
C PHE A 357 -25.19 16.11 -1.29
N GLY A 358 -26.13 15.52 -2.02
CA GLY A 358 -27.02 16.22 -2.95
C GLY A 358 -28.20 16.89 -2.23
N GLU A 359 -29.41 16.49 -2.62
CA GLU A 359 -30.67 17.02 -2.04
C GLU A 359 -30.82 16.72 -0.55
N PRO A 360 -30.45 15.51 0.00
CA PRO A 360 -30.55 15.27 1.42
C PRO A 360 -29.70 16.22 2.27
N LEU A 361 -28.50 16.62 1.85
CA LEU A 361 -27.67 17.59 2.56
C LEU A 361 -28.32 18.99 2.54
N ARG A 362 -28.91 19.41 1.40
CA ARG A 362 -29.66 20.68 1.34
C ARG A 362 -30.80 20.72 2.37
N ALA A 363 -31.54 19.62 2.48
CA ALA A 363 -32.59 19.47 3.49
C ALA A 363 -32.01 19.55 4.91
N ALA A 364 -30.90 18.87 5.21
CA ALA A 364 -30.24 18.90 6.52
C ALA A 364 -29.80 20.33 6.92
N VAL A 365 -29.32 21.13 5.97
CA VAL A 365 -28.97 22.54 6.20
C VAL A 365 -30.23 23.40 6.44
N ALA A 366 -31.26 23.21 5.62
CA ALA A 366 -32.52 23.96 5.75
C ALA A 366 -33.20 23.69 7.09
N ASP A 367 -33.14 22.46 7.60
CA ASP A 367 -33.72 22.03 8.87
C ASP A 367 -32.82 22.37 10.08
N GLY A 368 -31.60 22.88 9.85
CA GLY A 368 -30.62 23.24 10.88
C GLY A 368 -29.88 22.07 11.52
N ALA A 369 -29.97 20.87 10.95
CA ALA A 369 -29.16 19.72 11.38
C ALA A 369 -27.67 19.88 11.04
N VAL A 370 -27.37 20.71 10.02
CA VAL A 370 -26.03 21.16 9.64
C VAL A 370 -26.01 22.69 9.70
N GLU A 371 -25.10 23.26 10.47
CA GLU A 371 -24.86 24.71 10.45
C GLU A 371 -24.18 25.11 9.14
N GLU A 372 -24.61 26.20 8.50
CA GLU A 372 -24.05 26.70 7.23
C GLU A 372 -22.52 26.89 7.30
N LYS A 373 -21.98 27.33 8.45
CA LYS A 373 -20.52 27.44 8.65
C LYS A 373 -19.76 26.12 8.56
N VAL A 374 -20.41 24.96 8.83
CA VAL A 374 -19.79 23.63 8.68
C VAL A 374 -19.73 23.27 7.22
N LEU A 375 -20.82 23.53 6.47
CA LEU A 375 -20.86 23.37 5.02
C LEU A 375 -19.79 24.27 4.34
N ASP A 376 -19.74 25.55 4.73
CA ASP A 376 -18.80 26.51 4.16
C ASP A 376 -17.34 26.07 4.32
N ARG A 377 -16.95 25.58 5.50
CA ARG A 377 -15.60 25.05 5.74
C ARG A 377 -15.26 23.85 4.85
N ALA A 378 -16.20 22.93 4.61
CA ALA A 378 -15.97 21.79 3.72
C ALA A 378 -15.77 22.27 2.28
N VAL A 379 -16.62 23.21 1.81
CA VAL A 379 -16.51 23.81 0.46
C VAL A 379 -15.20 24.59 0.32
N GLU A 380 -14.78 25.35 1.33
CA GLU A 380 -13.52 26.10 1.34
C GLU A 380 -12.33 25.15 1.12
N ARG A 381 -12.27 23.99 1.79
CA ARG A 381 -11.20 22.97 1.62
C ARG A 381 -11.19 22.38 0.22
N VAL A 382 -12.36 22.00 -0.30
CA VAL A 382 -12.49 21.46 -1.66
C VAL A 382 -12.05 22.49 -2.70
N LEU A 383 -12.48 23.75 -2.55
CA LEU A 383 -12.10 24.82 -3.48
C LEU A 383 -10.62 25.19 -3.37
N ALA A 384 -10.04 25.19 -2.17
CA ALA A 384 -8.61 25.40 -1.99
C ALA A 384 -7.79 24.34 -2.73
N GLN A 385 -8.14 23.05 -2.57
CA GLN A 385 -7.50 21.97 -3.32
C GLN A 385 -7.69 22.13 -4.84
N LYS A 386 -8.87 22.52 -5.31
CA LYS A 386 -9.11 22.78 -6.75
C LYS A 386 -8.26 23.95 -7.27
N ILE A 387 -8.05 24.99 -6.47
CA ILE A 387 -7.19 26.13 -6.82
C ILE A 387 -5.73 25.67 -6.94
N GLU A 388 -5.24 24.91 -5.98
CA GLU A 388 -3.88 24.33 -6.03
C GLU A 388 -3.66 23.43 -7.26
N LEU A 389 -4.69 22.68 -7.67
CA LEU A 389 -4.68 21.83 -8.85
C LEU A 389 -4.82 22.60 -10.18
N GLY A 390 -5.09 23.91 -10.15
CA GLY A 390 -5.31 24.74 -11.33
C GLY A 390 -6.67 24.52 -12.00
N LEU A 391 -7.66 23.97 -11.30
CA LEU A 391 -8.99 23.63 -11.85
C LEU A 391 -9.93 24.83 -12.03
N LEU A 392 -9.50 26.01 -11.63
CA LEU A 392 -10.17 27.29 -11.88
C LEU A 392 -9.57 28.05 -13.07
N ASP A 393 -8.47 27.56 -13.63
CA ASP A 393 -7.76 28.14 -14.76
C ASP A 393 -8.11 27.43 -16.07
N GLU A 394 -7.52 27.82 -17.19
CA GLU A 394 -7.66 27.13 -18.47
C GLU A 394 -6.97 25.74 -18.38
N LEU A 395 -7.74 24.67 -18.64
CA LEU A 395 -7.20 23.32 -18.61
C LEU A 395 -6.33 23.07 -19.86
N PRO A 396 -5.27 22.25 -19.75
CA PRO A 396 -4.49 21.84 -20.91
C PRO A 396 -5.37 20.99 -21.87
N PRO A 397 -5.12 21.06 -23.19
CA PRO A 397 -5.81 20.21 -24.13
C PRO A 397 -5.50 18.73 -23.89
N ALA A 398 -6.43 17.84 -24.23
CA ALA A 398 -6.20 16.41 -24.17
C ALA A 398 -5.01 16.01 -25.08
N PRO A 399 -4.16 15.08 -24.65
CA PRO A 399 -3.06 14.58 -25.46
C PRO A 399 -3.57 13.79 -26.67
N GLU A 400 -2.90 13.90 -27.82
CA GLU A 400 -3.23 13.12 -29.02
C GLU A 400 -2.76 11.67 -28.96
N THR A 401 -1.69 11.42 -28.20
CA THR A 401 -1.13 10.08 -27.98
C THR A 401 -0.79 9.89 -26.51
N VAL A 402 -1.07 8.71 -25.98
CA VAL A 402 -0.82 8.36 -24.59
C VAL A 402 -0.21 6.97 -24.54
N ASP A 403 0.91 6.86 -23.83
CA ASP A 403 1.53 5.58 -23.46
C ASP A 403 1.41 5.43 -21.94
N LEU A 404 0.59 4.49 -21.48
CA LEU A 404 0.39 4.21 -20.06
C LEU A 404 1.35 3.14 -19.53
N ASP A 405 2.13 2.49 -20.41
CA ASP A 405 3.09 1.44 -20.06
C ASP A 405 4.48 1.73 -20.68
N PRO A 406 5.05 2.91 -20.38
CA PRO A 406 6.33 3.31 -20.96
C PRO A 406 7.49 2.43 -20.43
N PRO A 407 8.58 2.25 -21.20
CA PRO A 407 9.74 1.45 -20.80
C PRO A 407 10.35 1.83 -19.44
N ALA A 408 10.26 3.09 -19.05
CA ALA A 408 10.73 3.55 -17.73
C ALA A 408 9.89 3.00 -16.58
N ALA A 409 8.57 2.92 -16.74
CA ALA A 409 7.68 2.33 -15.76
C ALA A 409 7.90 0.81 -15.63
N ARG A 410 8.06 0.11 -16.76
CA ARG A 410 8.44 -1.31 -16.77
C ARG A 410 9.77 -1.60 -16.09
N ALA A 411 10.75 -0.74 -16.28
CA ALA A 411 12.05 -0.87 -15.59
C ALA A 411 11.90 -0.76 -14.07
N LEU A 412 11.07 0.17 -13.58
CA LEU A 412 10.76 0.29 -12.15
C LEU A 412 9.94 -0.90 -11.65
N ALA A 413 8.97 -1.40 -12.43
CA ALA A 413 8.20 -2.60 -12.08
C ALA A 413 9.12 -3.84 -11.98
N ALA A 414 10.06 -4.01 -12.88
CA ALA A 414 11.05 -5.09 -12.83
C ALA A 414 11.99 -4.96 -11.61
N GLU A 415 12.45 -3.75 -11.29
CA GLU A 415 13.26 -3.50 -10.10
C GLU A 415 12.48 -3.81 -8.82
N ALA A 416 11.23 -3.35 -8.72
CA ALA A 416 10.35 -3.60 -7.59
C ALA A 416 10.07 -5.09 -7.40
N ALA A 417 9.73 -5.80 -8.47
CA ALA A 417 9.52 -7.25 -8.45
C ALA A 417 10.77 -7.99 -7.94
N ARG A 418 11.94 -7.67 -8.48
CA ARG A 418 13.20 -8.28 -8.10
C ARG A 418 13.54 -8.04 -6.60
N LYS A 419 13.38 -6.81 -6.12
CA LYS A 419 13.68 -6.43 -4.73
C LYS A 419 12.66 -6.95 -3.71
N SER A 420 11.45 -7.31 -4.15
CA SER A 420 10.37 -7.77 -3.26
C SER A 420 10.37 -9.27 -3.01
N ILE A 421 10.98 -10.09 -3.89
CA ILE A 421 10.98 -11.54 -3.73
C ILE A 421 11.85 -11.93 -2.54
N VAL A 422 11.26 -12.72 -1.62
CA VAL A 422 11.90 -13.17 -0.38
C VAL A 422 12.31 -14.62 -0.50
N LEU A 423 13.58 -14.93 -0.32
CA LEU A 423 14.07 -16.29 -0.17
C LEU A 423 13.87 -16.70 1.30
N LEU A 424 12.94 -17.64 1.54
CA LEU A 424 12.60 -18.07 2.90
C LEU A 424 13.53 -19.16 3.41
N SER A 425 13.87 -20.14 2.56
CA SER A 425 14.83 -21.21 2.85
C SER A 425 15.55 -21.65 1.58
N ASN A 426 16.78 -22.19 1.73
CA ASN A 426 17.60 -22.71 0.64
C ASN A 426 18.63 -23.68 1.21
N ASP A 427 18.68 -24.90 0.70
CA ASP A 427 19.69 -25.91 1.07
C ASP A 427 20.99 -25.78 0.27
N GLY A 428 21.10 -24.78 -0.60
CA GLY A 428 22.22 -24.56 -1.54
C GLY A 428 21.88 -24.92 -2.97
N THR A 429 20.66 -25.41 -3.27
CA THR A 429 20.20 -25.69 -4.65
C THR A 429 20.10 -24.40 -5.48
N LEU A 430 19.69 -23.31 -4.88
CA LEU A 430 19.67 -21.99 -5.52
C LEU A 430 20.92 -21.16 -5.17
N PRO A 431 21.42 -20.36 -6.11
CA PRO A 431 21.00 -20.24 -7.50
C PRO A 431 21.42 -21.46 -8.34
N LEU A 432 20.66 -21.76 -9.40
CA LEU A 432 21.02 -22.85 -10.31
C LEU A 432 22.35 -22.52 -11.01
N THR A 433 23.42 -23.23 -10.65
CA THR A 433 24.76 -23.02 -11.22
C THR A 433 24.90 -23.68 -12.61
N GLU A 434 24.13 -24.71 -12.83
CA GLU A 434 24.01 -25.42 -14.11
C GLU A 434 22.53 -25.62 -14.42
N ALA A 435 22.15 -25.51 -15.69
CA ALA A 435 20.78 -25.77 -16.11
C ALA A 435 20.47 -27.26 -15.96
N PRO A 436 19.42 -27.65 -15.18
CA PRO A 436 18.96 -29.03 -15.11
C PRO A 436 18.53 -29.54 -16.50
N ALA A 437 18.82 -30.81 -16.84
CA ALA A 437 18.41 -31.31 -18.13
C ALA A 437 16.87 -31.42 -18.28
N ARG A 438 16.18 -31.71 -17.18
CA ARG A 438 14.72 -31.85 -17.13
C ARG A 438 14.18 -31.09 -15.92
N VAL A 439 13.26 -30.16 -16.18
CA VAL A 439 12.55 -29.40 -15.15
C VAL A 439 11.06 -29.72 -15.24
N ALA A 440 10.47 -30.14 -14.12
CA ALA A 440 9.03 -30.19 -13.97
C ALA A 440 8.55 -28.85 -13.40
N LEU A 441 7.85 -28.07 -14.23
CA LEU A 441 7.19 -26.83 -13.79
C LEU A 441 5.74 -27.17 -13.42
N LEU A 442 5.41 -27.01 -12.16
CA LEU A 442 4.19 -27.54 -11.57
C LEU A 442 3.38 -26.43 -10.88
N GLY A 443 2.09 -26.68 -10.71
CA GLY A 443 1.21 -25.81 -9.94
C GLY A 443 0.32 -24.90 -10.78
N PRO A 444 -0.85 -24.52 -10.23
CA PRO A 444 -1.93 -23.86 -10.98
C PRO A 444 -1.60 -22.42 -11.39
N VAL A 445 -0.63 -21.78 -10.74
CA VAL A 445 -0.25 -20.38 -11.05
C VAL A 445 1.04 -20.29 -11.88
N ALA A 446 1.64 -21.44 -12.27
CA ALA A 446 2.88 -21.47 -13.03
C ALA A 446 2.75 -20.87 -14.45
N ASP A 447 1.58 -21.06 -15.08
CA ASP A 447 1.29 -20.59 -16.44
C ASP A 447 0.04 -19.68 -16.47
N ASP A 448 -0.14 -18.87 -15.42
CA ASP A 448 -1.23 -17.89 -15.29
C ASP A 448 -0.68 -16.49 -15.10
N ARG A 449 -0.79 -15.66 -16.14
CA ARG A 449 -0.28 -14.28 -16.11
C ARG A 449 -1.02 -13.37 -15.14
N ALA A 450 -2.30 -13.61 -14.92
CA ALA A 450 -3.11 -12.80 -14.01
C ALA A 450 -2.92 -13.18 -12.54
N ALA A 451 -2.32 -14.34 -12.24
CA ALA A 451 -1.87 -14.68 -10.89
C ALA A 451 -0.73 -13.80 -10.38
N MET A 452 -0.03 -13.08 -11.27
CA MET A 452 1.00 -12.10 -10.90
C MET A 452 0.41 -10.78 -10.35
N LEU A 453 -0.90 -10.53 -10.51
CA LEU A 453 -1.54 -9.22 -10.37
C LEU A 453 -2.46 -9.16 -9.15
N GLY A 454 -2.50 -7.99 -8.49
CA GLY A 454 -3.43 -7.70 -7.39
C GLY A 454 -4.86 -7.37 -7.83
N CYS A 455 -5.80 -7.33 -6.87
CA CYS A 455 -7.21 -7.04 -7.11
C CYS A 455 -7.46 -5.62 -7.65
N TYR A 456 -6.60 -4.66 -7.36
CA TYR A 456 -6.64 -3.29 -7.89
C TYR A 456 -5.78 -3.09 -9.14
N SER A 457 -5.40 -4.16 -9.86
CA SER A 457 -5.01 -4.09 -11.26
C SER A 457 -6.26 -4.11 -12.14
N PHE A 458 -6.23 -3.40 -13.28
CA PHE A 458 -7.41 -3.33 -14.16
C PHE A 458 -7.97 -4.73 -14.54
N PRO A 459 -7.14 -5.72 -14.95
CA PRO A 459 -7.65 -7.03 -15.35
C PRO A 459 -8.38 -7.78 -14.22
N ASN A 460 -7.76 -7.84 -13.03
CA ASN A 460 -8.32 -8.59 -11.89
C ASN A 460 -9.51 -7.86 -11.24
N HIS A 461 -9.52 -6.52 -11.29
CA HIS A 461 -10.64 -5.70 -10.80
C HIS A 461 -11.91 -5.90 -11.64
N HIS A 462 -11.75 -6.09 -12.94
CA HIS A 462 -12.84 -6.32 -13.88
C HIS A 462 -13.13 -7.80 -14.15
N MET A 463 -12.40 -8.72 -13.48
CA MET A 463 -12.62 -10.16 -13.65
C MET A 463 -14.04 -10.55 -13.19
N ARG A 464 -14.75 -11.28 -14.07
CA ARG A 464 -16.07 -11.84 -13.79
C ARG A 464 -15.92 -13.33 -13.62
N TYR A 465 -16.20 -13.78 -12.43
CA TYR A 465 -16.07 -15.19 -12.07
C TYR A 465 -17.04 -15.53 -10.94
N ASP A 466 -17.67 -16.71 -11.03
CA ASP A 466 -18.44 -17.29 -9.95
C ASP A 466 -17.69 -18.51 -9.41
N PRO A 467 -17.10 -18.43 -8.20
CA PRO A 467 -16.42 -19.58 -7.59
C PRO A 467 -17.31 -20.81 -7.41
N ALA A 468 -18.64 -20.63 -7.33
CA ALA A 468 -19.59 -21.74 -7.23
C ALA A 468 -19.81 -22.47 -8.56
N SER A 469 -19.28 -21.96 -9.66
CA SER A 469 -19.38 -22.62 -10.98
C SER A 469 -18.67 -23.96 -11.04
N GLY A 470 -17.62 -24.15 -10.23
CA GLY A 470 -16.73 -25.31 -10.27
C GLY A 470 -15.82 -25.34 -11.51
N GLU A 471 -15.72 -24.26 -12.24
CA GLU A 471 -14.88 -24.10 -13.44
C GLU A 471 -13.58 -23.36 -13.09
N PRO A 472 -12.49 -23.58 -13.83
CA PRO A 472 -11.27 -22.80 -13.68
C PRO A 472 -11.48 -21.31 -13.91
N TYR A 473 -10.59 -20.48 -13.37
CA TYR A 473 -10.59 -19.03 -13.63
C TYR A 473 -10.50 -18.74 -15.13
N PRO A 474 -11.26 -17.77 -15.65
CA PRO A 474 -11.17 -17.38 -17.05
C PRO A 474 -9.83 -16.72 -17.39
N GLU A 475 -9.39 -16.87 -18.62
CA GLU A 475 -8.32 -16.01 -19.15
C GLU A 475 -8.81 -14.57 -19.21
N VAL A 476 -7.96 -13.63 -18.79
CA VAL A 476 -8.28 -12.20 -18.79
C VAL A 476 -7.39 -11.45 -19.76
N ASP A 477 -7.96 -10.43 -20.43
CA ASP A 477 -7.18 -9.50 -21.22
C ASP A 477 -6.44 -8.53 -20.29
N THR A 478 -5.14 -8.68 -20.19
CA THR A 478 -4.30 -7.87 -19.28
C THR A 478 -4.05 -6.45 -19.80
N GLY A 479 -4.30 -6.18 -21.08
CA GLY A 479 -4.05 -4.87 -21.69
C GLY A 479 -2.57 -4.55 -21.91
N VAL A 480 -1.68 -5.25 -21.20
CA VAL A 480 -0.22 -5.16 -21.29
C VAL A 480 0.40 -6.55 -21.50
N ALA A 481 1.60 -6.60 -22.03
CA ALA A 481 2.30 -7.88 -22.22
C ALA A 481 2.87 -8.37 -20.89
N ILE A 482 2.37 -9.50 -20.39
CA ILE A 482 2.83 -10.17 -19.16
C ILE A 482 3.28 -11.57 -19.52
N ALA A 483 4.53 -11.91 -19.16
CA ALA A 483 5.04 -13.27 -19.28
C ALA A 483 4.56 -14.13 -18.11
N THR A 484 4.29 -15.41 -18.36
CA THR A 484 4.10 -16.40 -17.29
C THR A 484 5.45 -16.92 -16.80
N LEU A 485 5.46 -17.62 -15.65
CA LEU A 485 6.67 -18.27 -15.18
C LEU A 485 7.12 -19.37 -16.17
N ALA A 486 6.16 -20.03 -16.84
CA ALA A 486 6.45 -21.00 -17.90
C ALA A 486 7.18 -20.36 -19.09
N ASP A 487 6.70 -19.19 -19.57
CA ASP A 487 7.34 -18.42 -20.63
C ASP A 487 8.78 -18.04 -20.29
N ARG A 488 8.99 -17.54 -19.07
CA ARG A 488 10.31 -17.04 -18.64
C ARG A 488 11.31 -18.16 -18.43
N LEU A 489 10.93 -19.25 -17.74
CA LEU A 489 11.86 -20.39 -17.55
C LEU A 489 12.23 -21.04 -18.85
N ALA A 490 11.29 -21.15 -19.82
CA ALA A 490 11.62 -21.66 -21.16
C ALA A 490 12.64 -20.78 -21.90
N ALA A 491 12.57 -19.47 -21.73
CA ALA A 491 13.50 -18.52 -22.32
C ALA A 491 14.86 -18.50 -21.60
N ASP A 492 14.89 -18.55 -20.29
CA ASP A 492 16.08 -18.36 -19.47
C ASP A 492 16.86 -19.66 -19.20
N LEU A 493 16.26 -20.84 -19.46
CA LEU A 493 16.89 -22.16 -19.39
C LEU A 493 16.81 -22.90 -20.75
N PRO A 494 17.40 -22.34 -21.80
CA PRO A 494 17.23 -22.89 -23.18
C PRO A 494 17.80 -24.30 -23.37
N GLY A 495 18.63 -24.78 -22.45
CA GLY A 495 19.19 -26.14 -22.44
C GLY A 495 18.34 -27.16 -21.69
N ALA A 496 17.33 -26.74 -20.94
CA ALA A 496 16.46 -27.60 -20.15
C ALA A 496 15.21 -28.02 -20.93
N ARG A 497 14.84 -29.31 -20.78
CA ARG A 497 13.49 -29.74 -21.18
C ARG A 497 12.52 -29.41 -20.02
N ILE A 498 11.66 -28.43 -20.24
CA ILE A 498 10.64 -28.03 -19.25
C ILE A 498 9.34 -28.77 -19.59
N GLU A 499 8.79 -29.47 -18.63
CA GLU A 499 7.46 -30.10 -18.70
C GLU A 499 6.54 -29.39 -17.75
N HIS A 500 5.50 -28.72 -18.28
CA HIS A 500 4.49 -28.03 -17.46
C HIS A 500 3.31 -28.95 -17.17
N VAL A 501 2.95 -29.08 -15.87
CA VAL A 501 1.77 -29.80 -15.37
C VAL A 501 1.13 -28.98 -14.24
N ALA A 502 -0.03 -28.40 -14.48
CA ALA A 502 -0.72 -27.57 -13.50
C ALA A 502 -1.08 -28.31 -12.20
N GLY A 503 -1.37 -29.62 -12.28
CA GLY A 503 -1.72 -30.43 -11.12
C GLY A 503 -3.08 -30.08 -10.49
N GLY A 504 -3.94 -29.41 -11.26
CA GLY A 504 -5.23 -28.87 -10.87
C GLY A 504 -5.36 -27.40 -11.21
N TRP A 505 -6.32 -26.74 -10.63
CA TRP A 505 -6.50 -25.29 -10.70
C TRP A 505 -6.53 -24.68 -9.28
N VAL A 506 -6.62 -23.35 -9.14
CA VAL A 506 -6.36 -22.67 -7.86
C VAL A 506 -7.31 -23.14 -6.75
N LEU A 507 -8.59 -23.40 -7.06
CA LEU A 507 -9.61 -23.76 -6.06
C LEU A 507 -9.84 -25.25 -5.91
N ASP A 508 -9.43 -26.10 -6.86
CA ASP A 508 -9.65 -27.54 -6.79
C ASP A 508 -8.66 -28.33 -7.68
N ALA A 509 -8.56 -29.61 -7.40
CA ALA A 509 -7.77 -30.56 -8.20
C ALA A 509 -8.34 -31.97 -7.99
N THR A 510 -8.29 -32.82 -9.02
CA THR A 510 -8.57 -34.24 -8.91
C THR A 510 -7.34 -35.01 -8.44
N ASP A 511 -7.54 -36.19 -7.83
CA ASP A 511 -6.43 -37.08 -7.44
C ASP A 511 -5.54 -37.46 -8.65
N ALA A 512 -6.15 -37.56 -9.84
CA ALA A 512 -5.43 -37.88 -11.07
C ALA A 512 -4.51 -36.72 -11.51
N GLU A 513 -4.95 -35.48 -11.38
CA GLU A 513 -4.13 -34.30 -11.69
C GLU A 513 -2.98 -34.14 -10.70
N ILE A 514 -3.22 -34.31 -9.40
CA ILE A 514 -2.18 -34.30 -8.37
C ILE A 514 -1.16 -35.42 -8.64
N ALA A 515 -1.61 -36.66 -8.94
CA ALA A 515 -0.74 -37.76 -9.27
C ALA A 515 0.06 -37.53 -10.56
N ALA A 516 -0.51 -36.87 -11.58
CA ALA A 516 0.20 -36.51 -12.80
C ALA A 516 1.36 -35.53 -12.51
N ALA A 517 1.14 -34.53 -11.67
CA ALA A 517 2.18 -33.60 -11.26
C ALA A 517 3.28 -34.28 -10.44
N ALA A 518 2.92 -35.14 -9.49
CA ALA A 518 3.90 -35.94 -8.73
C ALA A 518 4.74 -36.85 -9.62
N ASN A 519 4.13 -37.50 -10.64
CA ASN A 519 4.85 -38.34 -11.61
C ASN A 519 5.80 -37.51 -12.51
N ALA A 520 5.38 -36.30 -12.94
CA ALA A 520 6.24 -35.39 -13.68
C ALA A 520 7.43 -34.94 -12.82
N ALA A 521 7.21 -34.63 -11.54
CA ALA A 521 8.29 -34.36 -10.58
C ALA A 521 9.27 -35.55 -10.48
N ALA A 522 8.78 -36.76 -10.27
CA ALA A 522 9.61 -37.96 -10.14
C ALA A 522 10.45 -38.27 -11.42
N ALA A 523 10.02 -37.77 -12.58
CA ALA A 523 10.73 -37.93 -13.84
C ALA A 523 11.73 -36.81 -14.14
N ALA A 524 11.77 -35.75 -13.36
CA ALA A 524 12.60 -34.57 -13.56
C ALA A 524 13.88 -34.58 -12.70
N ASP A 525 14.81 -33.69 -13.01
CA ASP A 525 16.04 -33.47 -12.24
C ASP A 525 15.80 -32.37 -11.18
N LEU A 526 14.82 -31.48 -11.47
CA LEU A 526 14.35 -30.41 -10.57
C LEU A 526 12.84 -30.24 -10.75
N ALA A 527 12.13 -30.09 -9.66
CA ALA A 527 10.73 -29.63 -9.65
C ALA A 527 10.66 -28.16 -9.22
N VAL A 528 9.91 -27.33 -9.95
CA VAL A 528 9.55 -25.96 -9.57
C VAL A 528 8.03 -25.92 -9.40
N VAL A 529 7.55 -25.72 -8.18
CA VAL A 529 6.12 -25.74 -7.85
C VAL A 529 5.64 -24.34 -7.55
N ALA A 530 4.81 -23.75 -8.41
CA ALA A 530 4.20 -22.45 -8.23
C ALA A 530 2.78 -22.60 -7.66
N VAL A 531 2.58 -22.10 -6.43
CA VAL A 531 1.31 -22.15 -5.69
C VAL A 531 0.91 -20.76 -5.23
N GLY A 532 -0.36 -20.54 -4.94
CA GLY A 532 -0.82 -19.24 -4.43
C GLY A 532 -2.22 -18.83 -4.87
N ASP A 533 -2.39 -17.55 -5.15
CA ASP A 533 -3.67 -16.89 -5.31
C ASP A 533 -4.05 -16.58 -6.76
N ARG A 534 -5.35 -16.43 -6.95
CA ARG A 534 -5.97 -15.61 -8.00
C ARG A 534 -6.70 -14.46 -7.33
N SER A 535 -6.12 -13.27 -7.40
CA SER A 535 -6.67 -12.09 -6.75
C SER A 535 -7.83 -11.48 -7.54
N SER A 536 -8.89 -11.04 -6.86
CA SER A 536 -10.03 -10.30 -7.41
C SER A 536 -10.86 -9.67 -6.28
N LEU A 537 -12.09 -9.20 -6.59
CA LEU A 537 -13.01 -8.51 -5.68
C LEU A 537 -14.15 -9.41 -5.21
N PHE A 538 -14.68 -9.16 -4.01
CA PHE A 538 -15.99 -9.59 -3.49
C PHE A 538 -16.25 -11.09 -3.66
N GLY A 539 -15.30 -11.91 -3.22
CA GLY A 539 -15.40 -13.37 -3.26
C GLY A 539 -15.14 -14.01 -4.63
N ARG A 540 -14.84 -13.23 -5.67
CA ARG A 540 -14.51 -13.73 -7.02
C ARG A 540 -13.07 -14.25 -7.13
N GLY A 541 -12.21 -13.97 -6.14
CA GLY A 541 -10.83 -14.44 -6.03
C GLY A 541 -10.56 -15.19 -4.74
N THR A 542 -9.32 -15.61 -4.54
CA THR A 542 -8.82 -16.18 -3.28
C THR A 542 -8.13 -15.15 -2.40
N SER A 543 -7.77 -14.00 -2.93
CA SER A 543 -7.23 -12.81 -2.27
C SER A 543 -7.85 -11.56 -2.87
N GLY A 544 -7.74 -10.42 -2.19
CA GLY A 544 -8.31 -9.14 -2.59
C GLY A 544 -9.50 -8.72 -1.73
N GLU A 545 -10.10 -7.58 -2.05
CA GLU A 545 -11.19 -7.01 -1.28
C GLU A 545 -12.40 -7.95 -1.20
N GLY A 546 -12.82 -8.28 0.03
CA GLY A 546 -13.93 -9.23 0.27
C GLY A 546 -13.60 -10.69 -0.02
N CYS A 547 -12.34 -11.03 -0.28
CA CYS A 547 -11.86 -12.40 -0.44
C CYS A 547 -11.14 -12.87 0.84
N ASP A 548 -11.83 -12.83 1.98
CA ASP A 548 -11.33 -13.23 3.29
C ASP A 548 -11.13 -14.74 3.37
N ALA A 549 -10.05 -15.19 4.03
CA ALA A 549 -9.75 -16.62 4.19
C ALA A 549 -10.25 -17.17 5.55
N PRO A 550 -10.77 -18.39 5.58
CA PRO A 550 -11.20 -19.03 6.85
C PRO A 550 -10.01 -19.42 7.73
N ASP A 551 -8.89 -19.76 7.14
CA ASP A 551 -7.64 -20.18 7.78
C ASP A 551 -6.41 -19.77 6.93
N HIS A 552 -5.22 -20.22 7.30
CA HIS A 552 -3.97 -19.92 6.58
C HIS A 552 -3.53 -21.02 5.61
N ALA A 553 -4.41 -21.94 5.20
CA ALA A 553 -4.07 -22.95 4.20
C ALA A 553 -3.98 -22.33 2.79
N LEU A 554 -3.13 -22.89 1.94
CA LEU A 554 -3.17 -22.60 0.51
C LEU A 554 -4.59 -22.88 -0.05
N PRO A 555 -5.06 -22.07 -1.01
CA PRO A 555 -6.39 -22.26 -1.59
C PRO A 555 -6.61 -23.65 -2.19
N GLY A 556 -7.81 -24.18 -2.09
CA GLY A 556 -8.21 -25.46 -2.67
C GLY A 556 -7.34 -26.63 -2.18
N ARG A 557 -6.88 -27.45 -3.12
CA ARG A 557 -6.04 -28.63 -2.84
C ARG A 557 -4.55 -28.42 -3.13
N GLN A 558 -4.09 -27.17 -3.25
CA GLN A 558 -2.68 -26.87 -3.54
C GLN A 558 -1.71 -27.37 -2.46
N GLY A 559 -2.15 -27.45 -1.19
CA GLY A 559 -1.36 -28.08 -0.12
C GLY A 559 -1.14 -29.59 -0.35
N GLU A 560 -2.15 -30.31 -0.82
CA GLU A 560 -2.03 -31.74 -1.17
C GLU A 560 -1.13 -31.95 -2.40
N LEU A 561 -1.25 -31.10 -3.41
CA LEU A 561 -0.36 -31.08 -4.56
C LEU A 561 1.11 -30.90 -4.13
N LEU A 562 1.37 -29.91 -3.26
CA LEU A 562 2.71 -29.60 -2.77
C LEU A 562 3.33 -30.81 -2.02
N GLU A 563 2.58 -31.44 -1.11
CA GLU A 563 3.06 -32.63 -0.38
C GLU A 563 3.30 -33.81 -1.33
N ALA A 564 2.42 -34.05 -2.32
CA ALA A 564 2.60 -35.12 -3.29
C ALA A 564 3.85 -34.94 -4.17
N VAL A 565 4.17 -33.70 -4.52
CA VAL A 565 5.41 -33.37 -5.26
C VAL A 565 6.64 -33.59 -4.38
N LEU A 566 6.61 -33.15 -3.13
CA LEU A 566 7.70 -33.38 -2.16
C LEU A 566 7.92 -34.87 -1.89
N ASP A 567 6.87 -35.68 -1.92
CA ASP A 567 6.95 -37.14 -1.77
C ASP A 567 7.63 -37.85 -2.96
N SER A 568 7.77 -37.21 -4.13
CA SER A 568 8.54 -37.73 -5.26
C SER A 568 10.03 -37.88 -4.94
N GLY A 569 10.55 -37.12 -3.95
CA GLY A 569 11.96 -37.09 -3.58
C GLY A 569 12.85 -36.29 -4.53
N THR A 570 12.29 -35.66 -5.57
CA THR A 570 13.01 -34.79 -6.48
C THR A 570 13.34 -33.47 -5.79
N PRO A 571 14.54 -32.89 -5.92
CA PRO A 571 14.83 -31.54 -5.42
C PRO A 571 13.74 -30.57 -5.89
N THR A 572 13.07 -29.92 -4.94
CA THR A 572 11.87 -29.10 -5.21
C THR A 572 12.08 -27.68 -4.77
N VAL A 573 11.87 -26.73 -5.68
CA VAL A 573 11.79 -25.30 -5.38
C VAL A 573 10.32 -24.88 -5.35
N VAL A 574 9.89 -24.33 -4.23
CA VAL A 574 8.52 -23.82 -4.05
C VAL A 574 8.51 -22.32 -4.30
N VAL A 575 7.63 -21.84 -5.18
CA VAL A 575 7.39 -20.44 -5.48
C VAL A 575 5.97 -20.10 -5.07
N VAL A 576 5.83 -19.23 -4.05
CA VAL A 576 4.53 -18.79 -3.53
C VAL A 576 4.20 -17.44 -4.16
N ILE A 577 3.17 -17.40 -5.02
CA ILE A 577 2.66 -16.20 -5.67
C ILE A 577 1.31 -15.88 -5.04
N SER A 578 1.29 -14.96 -4.04
CA SER A 578 0.10 -14.83 -3.20
C SER A 578 -0.10 -13.42 -2.65
N GLY A 579 -1.35 -13.03 -2.44
CA GLY A 579 -1.73 -11.76 -1.80
C GLY A 579 -1.62 -11.77 -0.27
N ARG A 580 -1.30 -12.91 0.33
CA ARG A 580 -1.11 -13.08 1.78
C ARG A 580 -0.12 -14.20 2.08
N PRO A 581 0.48 -14.26 3.30
CA PRO A 581 1.29 -15.41 3.69
C PRO A 581 0.41 -16.63 3.98
N TYR A 582 0.89 -17.80 3.57
CA TYR A 582 0.25 -19.09 3.81
C TYR A 582 1.13 -20.06 4.62
N ALA A 583 0.50 -20.95 5.36
CA ALA A 583 1.17 -22.10 5.95
C ALA A 583 1.50 -23.13 4.87
N LEU A 584 2.78 -23.48 4.75
CA LEU A 584 3.32 -24.26 3.64
C LEU A 584 3.51 -25.76 3.96
N GLY A 585 2.79 -26.27 4.99
CA GLY A 585 2.88 -27.69 5.38
C GLY A 585 4.30 -28.09 5.75
N THR A 586 4.83 -29.14 5.13
CA THR A 586 6.18 -29.67 5.36
C THR A 586 7.23 -29.08 4.42
N ALA A 587 6.85 -28.17 3.50
CA ALA A 587 7.77 -27.58 2.53
C ALA A 587 8.96 -26.82 3.18
N PRO A 588 8.79 -26.12 4.31
CA PRO A 588 9.93 -25.45 4.96
C PRO A 588 11.08 -26.37 5.37
N GLU A 589 10.80 -27.65 5.61
CA GLU A 589 11.79 -28.67 6.01
C GLU A 589 12.26 -29.55 4.86
N ARG A 590 11.44 -29.73 3.81
CA ARG A 590 11.65 -30.74 2.76
C ARG A 590 11.99 -30.17 1.41
N ALA A 591 11.54 -28.94 1.11
CA ALA A 591 11.89 -28.30 -0.15
C ALA A 591 13.35 -27.88 -0.17
N ALA A 592 13.97 -27.98 -1.36
CA ALA A 592 15.33 -27.48 -1.60
C ALA A 592 15.43 -25.98 -1.43
N ALA A 593 14.39 -25.24 -1.86
CA ALA A 593 14.25 -23.80 -1.60
C ALA A 593 12.78 -23.38 -1.58
N VAL A 594 12.47 -22.30 -0.85
CA VAL A 594 11.15 -21.67 -0.80
C VAL A 594 11.29 -20.19 -1.06
N LEU A 595 10.54 -19.68 -2.05
CA LEU A 595 10.45 -18.27 -2.42
C LEU A 595 9.03 -17.75 -2.14
N GLN A 596 8.92 -16.58 -1.49
CA GLN A 596 7.69 -15.80 -1.39
C GLN A 596 7.79 -14.63 -2.37
N ALA A 597 6.99 -14.65 -3.42
CA ALA A 597 7.00 -13.60 -4.44
C ALA A 597 5.93 -12.53 -4.23
N PHE A 598 4.97 -12.77 -3.32
CA PHE A 598 3.74 -12.00 -3.21
C PHE A 598 3.02 -11.89 -4.56
N LEU A 599 2.39 -10.75 -4.88
CA LEU A 599 1.85 -10.47 -6.22
C LEU A 599 2.80 -9.48 -6.92
N PRO A 600 3.74 -10.01 -7.75
CA PRO A 600 4.92 -9.26 -8.16
C PRO A 600 4.72 -8.37 -9.40
N GLY A 601 3.47 -8.20 -9.88
CA GLY A 601 3.16 -7.37 -11.02
C GLY A 601 3.59 -7.94 -12.38
N GLU A 602 3.54 -7.11 -13.42
CA GLU A 602 3.73 -7.53 -14.82
C GLU A 602 5.11 -8.07 -15.13
N GLU A 603 6.15 -7.68 -14.40
CA GLU A 603 7.53 -8.12 -14.56
C GLU A 603 7.92 -9.25 -13.57
N GLY A 604 6.95 -9.76 -12.79
CA GLY A 604 7.17 -10.73 -11.72
C GLY A 604 7.79 -12.05 -12.17
N ALA A 605 7.32 -12.61 -13.28
CA ALA A 605 7.86 -13.86 -13.81
C ALA A 605 9.35 -13.74 -14.17
N GLY A 606 9.75 -12.61 -14.77
CA GLY A 606 11.15 -12.29 -15.06
C GLY A 606 12.00 -12.19 -13.79
N ALA A 607 11.48 -11.55 -12.76
CA ALA A 607 12.15 -11.43 -11.47
C ALA A 607 12.33 -12.80 -10.77
N ILE A 608 11.29 -13.64 -10.74
CA ILE A 608 11.36 -15.01 -10.19
C ILE A 608 12.41 -15.84 -10.94
N SER A 609 12.35 -15.85 -12.27
CA SER A 609 13.31 -16.59 -13.10
C SER A 609 14.74 -16.11 -12.89
N ALA A 610 14.98 -14.79 -12.80
CA ALA A 610 16.30 -14.22 -12.55
C ALA A 610 16.88 -14.67 -11.19
N ILE A 611 16.05 -14.79 -10.15
CA ILE A 611 16.48 -15.32 -8.85
C ILE A 611 16.78 -16.82 -8.97
N LEU A 612 15.92 -17.63 -9.57
CA LEU A 612 16.15 -19.06 -9.73
C LEU A 612 17.46 -19.36 -10.47
N THR A 613 17.72 -18.62 -11.54
CA THR A 613 18.92 -18.81 -12.39
C THR A 613 20.18 -18.13 -11.83
N GLY A 614 20.04 -17.29 -10.80
CA GLY A 614 21.15 -16.53 -10.23
C GLY A 614 21.59 -15.31 -11.05
N ALA A 615 20.78 -14.88 -12.01
CA ALA A 615 20.97 -13.61 -12.71
C ALA A 615 20.72 -12.42 -11.79
N ALA A 616 19.96 -12.63 -10.72
CA ALA A 616 19.79 -11.70 -9.60
C ALA A 616 19.88 -12.42 -8.25
N ALA A 617 20.29 -11.69 -7.21
CA ALA A 617 20.21 -12.17 -5.84
C ALA A 617 18.87 -11.77 -5.19
N PRO A 618 18.28 -12.61 -4.31
CA PRO A 618 17.11 -12.21 -3.53
C PRO A 618 17.49 -11.14 -2.50
N GLU A 619 16.70 -10.10 -2.41
CA GLU A 619 16.93 -8.94 -1.52
C GLU A 619 15.77 -8.66 -0.59
N GLY A 620 14.61 -9.29 -0.82
CA GLY A 620 13.38 -9.05 -0.07
C GLY A 620 13.46 -9.51 1.39
N ARG A 621 12.68 -8.84 2.23
CA ARG A 621 12.46 -9.21 3.64
C ARG A 621 10.96 -9.27 3.91
N LEU A 622 10.51 -10.23 4.71
CA LEU A 622 9.09 -10.40 5.01
C LEU A 622 8.51 -9.15 5.70
N PRO A 623 7.50 -8.49 5.13
CA PRO A 623 6.78 -7.40 5.77
C PRO A 623 5.67 -7.90 6.71
N VAL A 624 5.43 -9.21 6.70
CA VAL A 624 4.41 -9.92 7.49
C VAL A 624 4.92 -11.32 7.80
N GLY A 625 4.68 -11.81 9.02
CA GLY A 625 5.10 -13.15 9.41
C GLY A 625 4.34 -14.25 8.64
N VAL A 626 5.06 -15.32 8.25
CA VAL A 626 4.45 -16.52 7.64
C VAL A 626 3.96 -17.44 8.74
N PRO A 627 2.66 -17.82 8.77
CA PRO A 627 2.11 -18.68 9.81
C PRO A 627 2.75 -20.08 9.77
N ALA A 628 2.96 -20.68 10.96
CA ALA A 628 3.55 -22.01 11.06
C ALA A 628 2.57 -23.12 10.64
N ARG A 629 1.27 -22.92 10.85
CA ARG A 629 0.21 -23.89 10.60
C ARG A 629 -1.04 -23.18 10.07
N ARG A 630 -1.87 -23.93 9.32
CA ARG A 630 -3.14 -23.42 8.81
C ARG A 630 -4.08 -22.88 9.90
N ASP A 631 -4.01 -23.45 11.09
CA ASP A 631 -4.81 -23.09 12.26
C ASP A 631 -4.07 -22.20 13.26
N SER A 632 -2.94 -21.60 12.86
CA SER A 632 -2.23 -20.62 13.70
C SER A 632 -3.16 -19.47 14.08
N PRO A 633 -3.14 -19.01 15.34
CA PRO A 633 -3.90 -17.82 15.72
C PRO A 633 -3.32 -16.59 15.00
N PRO A 634 -4.13 -15.55 14.77
CA PRO A 634 -3.61 -14.28 14.29
C PRO A 634 -2.63 -13.72 15.33
N ALA A 635 -1.40 -13.48 14.90
CA ALA A 635 -0.34 -12.97 15.74
C ALA A 635 0.66 -12.19 14.87
N THR A 636 1.13 -11.07 15.41
CA THR A 636 2.23 -10.30 14.82
C THR A 636 3.44 -10.33 15.76
N TYR A 637 4.61 -9.96 15.26
CA TYR A 637 5.81 -9.87 16.10
C TYR A 637 5.71 -8.81 17.22
N LEU A 638 4.74 -7.88 17.13
CA LEU A 638 4.46 -6.81 18.10
C LEU A 638 3.79 -7.32 19.40
N GLY A 639 3.63 -8.63 19.57
CA GLY A 639 3.04 -9.19 20.76
C GLY A 639 3.87 -8.89 22.02
N PRO A 640 3.20 -8.61 23.18
CA PRO A 640 3.88 -8.50 24.47
C PRO A 640 4.35 -9.90 24.94
N GLN A 641 5.17 -9.94 25.99
CA GLN A 641 5.79 -11.18 26.50
C GLN A 641 4.77 -12.29 26.79
N LEU A 642 3.61 -11.95 27.39
CA LEU A 642 2.56 -12.94 27.69
C LEU A 642 1.81 -13.46 26.45
N ALA A 643 1.90 -12.80 25.30
CA ALA A 643 1.30 -13.25 24.05
C ALA A 643 2.22 -14.20 23.26
N ARG A 644 3.45 -14.44 23.71
CA ARG A 644 4.39 -15.36 23.07
C ARG A 644 4.15 -16.80 23.51
N ARG A 645 4.81 -17.74 22.85
CA ARG A 645 4.84 -19.15 23.23
C ARG A 645 5.14 -19.29 24.73
N SER A 646 4.34 -20.10 25.43
CA SER A 646 4.49 -20.37 26.86
C SER A 646 4.00 -21.77 27.21
N GLU A 647 4.37 -22.25 28.42
CA GLU A 647 3.91 -23.56 28.91
C GLU A 647 2.46 -23.54 29.43
N VAL A 648 1.88 -22.34 29.61
CA VAL A 648 0.51 -22.18 30.11
C VAL A 648 -0.54 -22.04 28.97
N SER A 649 -0.11 -22.14 27.71
CA SER A 649 -1.01 -22.17 26.55
C SER A 649 -0.64 -23.34 25.64
N SER A 650 -1.65 -24.09 25.20
CA SER A 650 -1.48 -25.19 24.23
C SER A 650 -1.28 -24.70 22.78
N VAL A 651 -1.45 -23.39 22.55
CA VAL A 651 -1.35 -22.77 21.21
C VAL A 651 -0.03 -22.01 21.12
N ASP A 652 0.78 -22.34 20.11
CA ASP A 652 2.00 -21.61 19.78
C ASP A 652 1.70 -20.58 18.67
N PRO A 653 1.81 -19.26 18.96
CA PRO A 653 1.55 -18.20 18.00
C PRO A 653 2.77 -17.85 17.13
N THR A 654 3.90 -18.57 17.31
CA THR A 654 5.15 -18.23 16.64
C THR A 654 5.02 -18.41 15.12
N ALA A 655 5.37 -17.38 14.37
CA ALA A 655 5.46 -17.46 12.92
C ALA A 655 6.55 -18.46 12.49
N ARG A 656 6.33 -19.19 11.40
CA ARG A 656 7.34 -20.07 10.80
C ARG A 656 8.53 -19.24 10.30
N TYR A 657 8.24 -18.17 9.62
CA TYR A 657 9.22 -17.16 9.23
C TYR A 657 8.76 -15.80 9.77
N PRO A 658 9.57 -15.15 10.61
CA PRO A 658 9.16 -13.92 11.31
C PRO A 658 9.21 -12.71 10.39
N PHE A 659 8.57 -11.61 10.81
CA PHE A 659 8.76 -10.28 10.23
C PHE A 659 10.24 -9.96 10.05
N GLY A 660 10.59 -9.39 8.90
CA GLY A 660 11.96 -9.00 8.55
C GLY A 660 12.84 -10.13 8.01
N HIS A 661 12.39 -11.40 8.06
CA HIS A 661 13.16 -12.55 7.57
C HIS A 661 13.33 -12.52 6.04
N GLY A 662 14.52 -12.92 5.58
CA GLY A 662 14.84 -13.15 4.17
C GLY A 662 16.32 -13.47 4.01
N LEU A 663 16.62 -14.43 3.14
CA LEU A 663 17.96 -14.88 2.80
C LEU A 663 18.45 -14.26 1.49
N THR A 664 19.74 -14.35 1.23
CA THR A 664 20.35 -13.94 -0.05
C THR A 664 21.40 -14.96 -0.50
N TYR A 665 22.03 -14.73 -1.67
CA TYR A 665 23.05 -15.64 -2.22
C TYR A 665 24.49 -15.27 -1.84
N THR A 666 24.65 -14.38 -0.85
CA THR A 666 25.95 -13.99 -0.33
C THR A 666 25.91 -13.95 1.20
N GLU A 667 27.07 -13.77 1.82
CA GLU A 667 27.18 -13.73 3.27
C GLU A 667 27.61 -12.34 3.75
N PHE A 668 26.99 -11.88 4.85
CA PHE A 668 27.34 -10.63 5.49
C PHE A 668 27.82 -10.87 6.92
N THR A 669 28.90 -10.18 7.29
CA THR A 669 29.35 -10.07 8.67
C THR A 669 29.12 -8.66 9.18
N TRP A 670 28.71 -8.55 10.44
CA TRP A 670 28.47 -7.29 11.10
C TRP A 670 29.58 -7.05 12.13
N GLY A 671 30.08 -5.81 12.20
CA GLY A 671 30.94 -5.35 13.28
C GLY A 671 30.16 -5.19 14.59
N GLU A 672 30.86 -4.98 15.68
CA GLU A 672 30.24 -4.61 16.95
C GLU A 672 29.51 -3.26 16.78
N PRO A 673 28.23 -3.15 17.15
CA PRO A 673 27.54 -1.88 17.12
C PRO A 673 28.13 -0.88 18.10
N GLU A 674 28.19 0.37 17.69
CA GLU A 674 28.76 1.47 18.46
C GLU A 674 27.66 2.49 18.84
N LEU A 675 27.51 2.79 20.10
CA LEU A 675 26.69 3.89 20.58
C LEU A 675 27.52 5.18 20.52
N LEU A 676 27.09 6.12 19.67
CA LEU A 676 27.82 7.36 19.38
C LEU A 676 27.45 8.52 20.31
N SER A 677 26.19 8.51 20.81
CA SER A 677 25.65 9.55 21.69
C SER A 677 26.01 9.39 23.17
N GLY A 678 26.66 8.29 23.54
CA GLY A 678 26.85 7.92 24.96
C GLY A 678 25.62 7.16 25.53
N PRO A 679 25.76 6.61 26.75
CA PRO A 679 24.79 5.72 27.38
C PRO A 679 23.60 6.45 28.01
N GLU A 680 23.63 7.76 28.17
CA GLU A 680 22.54 8.58 28.75
C GLU A 680 22.05 9.60 27.74
N VAL A 681 20.74 9.79 27.68
CA VAL A 681 20.08 10.74 26.79
C VAL A 681 18.89 11.41 27.50
N GLY A 682 18.69 12.71 27.25
CA GLY A 682 17.49 13.42 27.72
C GLY A 682 16.25 13.02 26.94
N PRO A 683 15.03 13.28 27.49
CA PRO A 683 13.76 12.85 26.88
C PRO A 683 13.43 13.57 25.54
N GLU A 684 14.13 14.64 25.20
CA GLU A 684 14.05 15.37 23.91
C GLU A 684 15.28 15.09 23.03
N GLY A 685 16.14 14.17 23.42
CA GLY A 685 17.41 13.91 22.76
C GLY A 685 17.29 13.01 21.55
N THR A 686 18.45 12.73 20.97
CA THR A 686 18.63 11.79 19.86
C THR A 686 19.68 10.76 20.25
N ILE A 687 19.35 9.49 20.08
CA ILE A 687 20.27 8.37 20.26
C ILE A 687 20.96 8.13 18.92
N GLU A 688 22.27 8.26 18.91
CA GLU A 688 23.06 7.98 17.71
C GLU A 688 23.82 6.66 17.86
N LEU A 689 23.68 5.78 16.86
CA LEU A 689 24.39 4.51 16.81
C LEU A 689 24.83 4.17 15.38
N ALA A 690 25.80 3.26 15.27
CA ALA A 690 26.27 2.80 13.98
C ALA A 690 26.68 1.32 14.04
N VAL A 691 26.65 0.66 12.89
CA VAL A 691 27.17 -0.69 12.68
C VAL A 691 27.86 -0.79 11.33
N ASP A 692 28.99 -1.48 11.29
CA ASP A 692 29.69 -1.79 10.04
C ASP A 692 29.18 -3.12 9.50
N VAL A 693 28.88 -3.16 8.18
CA VAL A 693 28.44 -4.35 7.47
C VAL A 693 29.43 -4.63 6.35
N ARG A 694 29.89 -5.88 6.23
CA ARG A 694 30.80 -6.35 5.18
C ARG A 694 30.19 -7.52 4.46
N ASN A 695 30.22 -7.49 3.12
CA ASN A 695 29.95 -8.66 2.29
C ASN A 695 31.18 -9.56 2.29
N THR A 696 31.09 -10.75 2.88
CA THR A 696 32.17 -11.73 2.97
C THR A 696 32.03 -12.86 1.96
N GLY A 697 30.92 -12.88 1.20
CA GLY A 697 30.69 -13.86 0.15
C GLY A 697 31.26 -13.41 -1.21
N GLU A 698 30.99 -14.20 -2.23
CA GLU A 698 31.54 -14.04 -3.58
C GLU A 698 30.62 -13.32 -4.57
N ARG A 699 29.37 -12.99 -4.14
CA ARG A 699 28.36 -12.33 -4.97
C ARG A 699 27.99 -10.96 -4.40
N GLU A 700 27.59 -10.05 -5.26
CA GLU A 700 26.94 -8.83 -4.84
C GLU A 700 25.61 -9.16 -4.13
N GLY A 701 25.24 -8.39 -3.14
CA GLY A 701 23.98 -8.51 -2.42
C GLY A 701 23.67 -7.31 -1.55
N THR A 702 22.45 -7.26 -1.04
CA THR A 702 21.98 -6.21 -0.16
C THR A 702 21.67 -6.79 1.23
N GLU A 703 22.31 -6.26 2.27
CA GLU A 703 21.88 -6.51 3.65
C GLU A 703 20.83 -5.47 4.05
N VAL A 704 19.82 -5.89 4.83
CA VAL A 704 18.84 -5.00 5.44
C VAL A 704 19.04 -5.02 6.95
N VAL A 705 19.71 -3.99 7.44
CA VAL A 705 19.92 -3.79 8.89
C VAL A 705 18.63 -3.25 9.49
N GLN A 706 18.02 -3.99 10.41
CA GLN A 706 16.77 -3.62 11.08
C GLN A 706 17.08 -3.21 12.52
N LEU A 707 16.54 -2.06 12.94
CA LEU A 707 16.73 -1.52 14.28
C LEU A 707 15.40 -1.60 15.05
N TYR A 708 15.43 -2.34 16.14
CA TYR A 708 14.29 -2.55 17.03
C TYR A 708 14.50 -1.86 18.37
N LEU A 709 13.43 -1.37 18.97
CA LEU A 709 13.38 -0.84 20.32
C LEU A 709 12.72 -1.86 21.25
N HIS A 710 13.36 -2.17 22.35
CA HIS A 710 12.80 -2.86 23.51
C HIS A 710 12.77 -1.92 24.70
N ASP A 711 11.63 -1.80 25.34
CA ASP A 711 11.42 -1.09 26.58
C ASP A 711 11.12 -2.14 27.68
N PRO A 712 12.10 -2.46 28.55
CA PRO A 712 11.97 -3.56 29.50
C PRO A 712 11.01 -3.26 30.67
N VAL A 713 10.81 -1.98 31.01
CA VAL A 713 9.95 -1.56 32.13
C VAL A 713 9.26 -0.24 31.81
N ALA A 714 7.97 -0.29 31.57
CA ALA A 714 7.13 0.88 31.31
C ALA A 714 5.85 0.83 32.16
N SER A 715 5.18 1.96 32.33
CA SER A 715 3.91 2.04 33.07
C SER A 715 2.75 1.30 32.40
N THR A 716 2.88 0.95 31.10
CA THR A 716 1.94 0.12 30.34
C THR A 716 2.68 -1.06 29.70
N VAL A 717 1.94 -2.15 29.41
CA VAL A 717 2.53 -3.32 28.74
C VAL A 717 3.01 -2.93 27.35
N ARG A 718 4.28 -3.25 27.04
CA ARG A 718 4.92 -2.94 25.77
C ARG A 718 5.10 -4.20 24.92
N PRO A 719 5.12 -4.08 23.56
CA PRO A 719 5.66 -5.13 22.70
C PRO A 719 7.07 -5.53 23.16
N VAL A 720 7.42 -6.81 22.99
CA VAL A 720 8.79 -7.25 23.33
C VAL A 720 9.82 -6.47 22.53
N GLN A 721 9.49 -6.06 21.32
CA GLN A 721 10.23 -5.09 20.53
C GLN A 721 9.37 -4.57 19.37
N ARG A 722 9.76 -3.42 18.83
CA ARG A 722 9.14 -2.82 17.63
C ARG A 722 10.21 -2.20 16.74
N LEU A 723 10.01 -2.26 15.43
CA LEU A 723 10.89 -1.61 14.47
C LEU A 723 10.82 -0.09 14.64
N ILE A 724 11.98 0.55 14.63
CA ILE A 724 12.11 2.01 14.70
C ILE A 724 13.11 2.57 13.68
N GLY A 725 13.72 1.71 12.87
CA GLY A 725 14.64 2.11 11.81
C GLY A 725 15.08 0.91 10.99
N PHE A 726 15.50 1.16 9.77
CA PHE A 726 16.12 0.15 8.91
C PHE A 726 17.04 0.82 7.89
N ALA A 727 18.03 0.07 7.41
CA ALA A 727 18.99 0.52 6.40
C ALA A 727 19.22 -0.57 5.36
N ARG A 728 19.07 -0.24 4.08
CA ARG A 728 19.53 -1.09 2.98
C ARG A 728 21.01 -0.81 2.71
N VAL A 729 21.81 -1.86 2.65
CA VAL A 729 23.26 -1.80 2.51
C VAL A 729 23.69 -2.67 1.33
N PRO A 730 23.66 -2.15 0.09
CA PRO A 730 24.12 -2.87 -1.10
C PRO A 730 25.66 -2.93 -1.08
N LEU A 731 26.23 -4.12 -1.25
CA LEU A 731 27.67 -4.36 -1.18
C LEU A 731 28.15 -5.34 -2.25
N ALA A 732 29.15 -4.93 -3.01
CA ALA A 732 29.94 -5.84 -3.84
C ALA A 732 30.74 -6.81 -2.96
N PRO A 733 31.23 -7.96 -3.50
CA PRO A 733 32.10 -8.89 -2.77
C PRO A 733 33.30 -8.19 -2.10
N GLY A 734 33.52 -8.45 -0.83
CA GLY A 734 34.60 -7.87 -0.03
C GLY A 734 34.39 -6.42 0.41
N ALA A 735 33.39 -5.72 -0.12
CA ALA A 735 33.09 -4.33 0.26
C ALA A 735 32.47 -4.25 1.66
N ALA A 736 32.61 -3.07 2.29
CA ALA A 736 32.01 -2.75 3.59
C ALA A 736 31.38 -1.37 3.58
N ALA A 737 30.31 -1.20 4.36
CA ALA A 737 29.69 0.09 4.61
C ALA A 737 29.27 0.23 6.06
N ARG A 738 29.20 1.47 6.53
CA ARG A 738 28.75 1.84 7.86
C ARG A 738 27.33 2.39 7.78
N ALA A 739 26.40 1.71 8.41
CA ALA A 739 25.04 2.18 8.63
C ALA A 739 24.98 2.99 9.94
N ARG A 740 24.48 4.21 9.90
CA ARG A 740 24.26 5.09 11.06
C ARG A 740 22.78 5.40 11.20
N PHE A 741 22.34 5.39 12.44
CA PHE A 741 20.96 5.71 12.82
C PHE A 741 21.00 6.86 13.84
N ALA A 742 20.21 7.91 13.60
CA ALA A 742 19.92 8.97 14.57
C ALA A 742 18.43 8.86 14.95
N VAL A 743 18.21 8.30 16.14
CA VAL A 743 16.90 7.90 16.66
C VAL A 743 16.41 8.96 17.63
N PRO A 744 15.37 9.75 17.29
CA PRO A 744 14.73 10.63 18.28
C PRO A 744 14.15 9.80 19.43
N VAL A 745 14.35 10.24 20.68
CA VAL A 745 13.81 9.56 21.87
C VAL A 745 12.27 9.49 21.81
N ASP A 746 11.60 10.37 21.08
CA ASP A 746 10.16 10.32 20.79
C ASP A 746 9.70 8.98 20.19
N LEU A 747 10.59 8.25 19.51
CA LEU A 747 10.26 6.89 19.03
C LEU A 747 10.13 5.87 20.17
N ALA A 748 10.60 6.18 21.39
CA ALA A 748 10.30 5.39 22.58
C ALA A 748 8.94 5.74 23.21
N ALA A 749 8.31 6.86 22.82
CA ALA A 749 7.05 7.27 23.39
C ALA A 749 5.91 6.25 23.16
N PHE A 750 4.98 6.24 24.08
CA PHE A 750 3.76 5.44 24.07
C PHE A 750 2.61 6.21 24.75
N ILE A 751 1.38 5.72 24.60
CA ILE A 751 0.20 6.32 25.26
C ILE A 751 0.14 5.83 26.70
N GLY A 752 0.47 6.72 27.65
CA GLY A 752 0.51 6.47 29.09
C GLY A 752 -0.85 6.19 29.72
N LEU A 753 -0.87 6.02 31.05
CA LEU A 753 -2.10 5.70 31.79
C LEU A 753 -3.14 6.83 31.73
N ASP A 754 -2.69 8.06 31.55
CA ASP A 754 -3.53 9.26 31.41
C ASP A 754 -4.02 9.51 29.96
N GLY A 755 -3.64 8.64 29.01
CA GLY A 755 -4.04 8.77 27.61
C GLY A 755 -3.18 9.74 26.80
N GLN A 756 -2.07 10.26 27.35
CA GLN A 756 -1.17 11.16 26.64
C GLN A 756 0.08 10.41 26.12
N TRP A 757 0.63 10.87 24.99
CA TRP A 757 1.92 10.41 24.52
C TRP A 757 3.01 10.82 25.53
N THR A 758 3.77 9.84 25.99
CA THR A 758 4.74 10.02 27.07
C THR A 758 6.04 9.28 26.76
N VAL A 759 7.17 9.93 26.99
CA VAL A 759 8.49 9.31 27.18
C VAL A 759 8.70 9.16 28.67
N GLU A 760 9.02 7.96 29.15
CA GLU A 760 9.36 7.71 30.55
C GLU A 760 10.88 7.63 30.76
N ALA A 761 11.31 7.97 31.95
CA ALA A 761 12.69 7.76 32.37
C ALA A 761 12.95 6.27 32.57
N GLY A 762 14.11 5.77 32.16
CA GLY A 762 14.49 4.38 32.35
C GLY A 762 15.37 3.83 31.24
N ALA A 763 15.70 2.56 31.36
CA ALA A 763 16.54 1.85 30.41
C ALA A 763 15.77 1.46 29.16
N LEU A 764 16.37 1.68 28.00
CA LEU A 764 15.95 1.20 26.70
C LEU A 764 17.01 0.29 26.10
N GLU A 765 16.60 -0.70 25.33
CA GLU A 765 17.52 -1.51 24.53
C GLU A 765 17.27 -1.28 23.03
N LEU A 766 18.30 -0.90 22.31
CA LEU A 766 18.31 -0.81 20.85
C LEU A 766 18.90 -2.09 20.29
N ARG A 767 18.08 -2.88 19.60
CA ARG A 767 18.45 -4.20 19.08
C ARG A 767 18.60 -4.12 17.57
N LEU A 768 19.79 -4.43 17.08
CA LEU A 768 20.08 -4.56 15.67
C LEU A 768 19.90 -6.02 15.24
N GLY A 769 19.18 -6.25 14.15
CA GLY A 769 18.85 -7.59 13.70
C GLY A 769 18.65 -7.71 12.19
N ARG A 770 18.63 -8.97 11.70
CA ARG A 770 18.23 -9.35 10.35
C ARG A 770 16.73 -9.62 10.25
N SER A 771 16.08 -9.85 11.38
CA SER A 771 14.64 -10.03 11.50
C SER A 771 14.19 -9.81 12.95
N ALA A 772 12.90 -9.79 13.18
CA ALA A 772 12.33 -9.71 14.53
C ALA A 772 12.67 -10.91 15.44
N ALA A 773 13.16 -12.03 14.91
CA ALA A 773 13.61 -13.18 15.69
C ALA A 773 15.13 -13.39 15.69
N ASP A 774 15.85 -12.66 14.85
CA ASP A 774 17.32 -12.72 14.75
C ASP A 774 17.91 -11.34 15.01
N THR A 775 18.09 -11.02 16.31
CA THR A 775 18.72 -9.78 16.77
C THR A 775 20.15 -10.07 17.19
N ALA A 776 21.12 -9.60 16.41
CA ALA A 776 22.54 -9.92 16.56
C ALA A 776 23.22 -9.19 17.74
N ALA A 777 22.75 -8.00 18.11
CA ALA A 777 23.36 -7.17 19.17
C ALA A 777 22.33 -6.23 19.81
N ALA A 778 22.58 -5.85 21.06
CA ALA A 778 21.78 -4.91 21.81
C ALA A 778 22.65 -3.83 22.46
N LEU A 779 22.22 -2.56 22.37
CA LEU A 779 22.83 -1.41 23.02
C LEU A 779 21.87 -0.87 24.08
N ALA A 780 22.34 -0.74 25.31
CA ALA A 780 21.54 -0.16 26.39
C ALA A 780 21.74 1.37 26.44
N VAL A 781 20.66 2.09 26.65
CA VAL A 781 20.61 3.55 26.78
C VAL A 781 19.68 3.90 27.93
N GLU A 782 20.07 4.85 28.78
CA GLU A 782 19.26 5.38 29.87
C GLU A 782 18.63 6.71 29.47
N VAL A 783 17.30 6.78 29.48
CA VAL A 783 16.57 8.05 29.36
C VAL A 783 16.48 8.71 30.71
N THR A 784 17.07 9.92 30.84
CA THR A 784 17.30 10.57 32.12
C THR A 784 16.14 11.43 32.66
N GLY A 785 14.98 11.39 32.03
CA GLY A 785 13.82 12.16 32.46
C GLY A 785 12.53 11.77 31.75
N GLU A 786 11.44 12.27 32.24
CA GLU A 786 10.11 12.08 31.68
C GLU A 786 9.70 13.28 30.82
N ARG A 787 8.94 13.02 29.74
CA ARG A 787 8.32 14.07 28.92
C ARG A 787 6.94 13.66 28.44
N ARG A 788 5.97 14.54 28.64
CA ARG A 788 4.71 14.48 27.92
C ARG A 788 4.86 15.19 26.59
N ILE A 789 4.38 14.56 25.54
CA ILE A 789 4.48 15.10 24.19
C ILE A 789 3.15 15.77 23.83
N GLU A 790 3.22 17.02 23.45
CA GLU A 790 2.06 17.75 22.94
C GLU A 790 1.57 17.08 21.64
N PRO A 791 0.23 16.99 21.43
CA PRO A 791 -0.35 16.42 20.22
C PRO A 791 0.28 17.01 18.94
N GLY A 792 0.57 16.17 17.97
CA GLY A 792 1.13 16.59 16.69
C GLY A 792 2.58 17.09 16.71
N THR A 793 3.34 16.94 17.81
CA THR A 793 4.72 17.46 17.89
C THR A 793 5.81 16.40 17.94
N ARG A 794 5.48 15.13 18.20
CA ARG A 794 6.48 14.06 18.32
C ARG A 794 7.26 13.86 17.01
N ALA A 795 8.54 13.53 17.11
CA ALA A 795 9.32 13.04 16.00
C ALA A 795 8.88 11.60 15.64
N LEU A 796 8.78 11.30 14.35
CA LEU A 796 8.13 10.10 13.85
C LEU A 796 9.05 9.15 13.10
N ALA A 797 10.28 9.58 12.77
CA ALA A 797 11.18 8.78 11.94
C ALA A 797 12.64 8.89 12.41
N THR A 798 13.37 7.79 12.29
CA THR A 798 14.82 7.72 12.43
C THR A 798 15.49 8.25 11.17
N GLN A 799 16.52 9.07 11.32
CA GLN A 799 17.39 9.42 10.21
C GLN A 799 18.45 8.33 10.01
N VAL A 800 18.60 7.88 8.78
CA VAL A 800 19.51 6.78 8.41
C VAL A 800 20.48 7.25 7.34
N THR A 801 21.76 6.90 7.51
CA THR A 801 22.78 7.14 6.47
C THR A 801 23.66 5.91 6.30
N VAL A 802 23.98 5.57 5.06
CA VAL A 802 24.89 4.47 4.71
C VAL A 802 26.10 5.04 3.97
N LYS A 803 27.30 4.78 4.44
CA LYS A 803 28.53 5.26 3.82
C LYS A 803 29.52 4.12 3.63
N GLY A 804 30.10 3.99 2.43
CA GLY A 804 31.17 3.03 2.18
C GLY A 804 32.35 3.24 3.16
N VAL A 805 32.88 2.15 3.69
CA VAL A 805 34.10 2.16 4.50
C VAL A 805 35.25 1.88 3.54
N VAL A 806 36.16 2.86 3.39
CA VAL A 806 37.41 2.65 2.66
C VAL A 806 38.31 1.80 3.55
N GLY A 807 38.59 0.57 3.12
CA GLY A 807 39.48 -0.39 3.81
C GLY A 807 40.94 -0.01 3.77
#